data_c3661b98045b4a61666a5eb9801f546d
#
_entry.id   c3661b98045b4a61666a5eb9801f546d
#
_cell.length_a   1.000
_cell.length_b   1.000
_cell.length_c   1.000
_cell.angle_alpha   90.00
_cell.angle_beta   90.00
_cell.angle_gamma   90.00
#
_symmetry.space_group_name_H-M   'P 1'
#
loop_
_entity.id
_entity.type
_entity.pdbx_description
1 polymer ?
#
loop_
_entity_poly.entity_id
_entity_poly.type
_entity_poly.pdbx_seq_one_letter_code
_entity_poly.pdbx_strand_id
1 'polypeptide(L)'
;MKTFYCVLLCTLIYTVSFSQEKNEKVKDTTTKKIVKLDEVIITGNIKTDPVLTIKTNDYEKKIVQPKNVADLFKDINGFSLIKRGNYAIDPSFRASQYEQLNVQFDGGTKAMHACPNRMDPVTTHVIPEEIERIEVIKGPYTVRYGATFGGVINMVTKKPNLQENGLHGKTSVGYESNGNSFVTMLQLQQVADTYDITGNIGYRDFGNYDDGNGTEIPSSFKSTDYGLKFGYNFSDNQRLQAHWRQSFGRDVLHAGLPMDTEIDNSSILSLDYKLSNLNGLLNSVTAKAYYSYVDHIMTNTNRPSFMTVDAVSEIDAITTGGKLEFKLKPSDKFKIFTGIDVFNIARDGERTRLVKLNMMGMPLPTPMEFKDKVWQDSYINDFGIFAEGKYSITDKTIFTTGIRYDHVVSDIKDPEADFAALYTNLKKRTEGNISANASLKYRHSASFMLEAAYGRGVRSANMIERYINHFTVGQDAHEYVGNPDLDAEVNNQFEIGFNGIETFKDGNINAFKYGFSGYYSFYENYIVAVIDNSLSKKFMPAVQPQEVKRFTNIDEAYKTGFEAFFDIEFLKHFNFKTELSHVYTKNKDLNENLPLTPPFITRLSLGFEKENFWASINYTLTSSQDKISRSFGEQETAGYEIMDVRLGAKLFKNLTLGVAALNVFDITYHNHMNFSFANQADFSRMPINDTGRNLTGFIQYK
;
A
#
# COMPACT_ATOMS: atom_id res chain seq x y z
N MET A 1 40.74 -5.66 -0.48
CA MET A 1 39.48 -6.30 -0.17
C MET A 1 38.55 -6.52 -1.36
N LYS A 2 38.60 -5.75 -2.45
CA LYS A 2 37.75 -5.94 -3.66
C LYS A 2 38.08 -7.20 -4.48
N THR A 3 39.27 -7.73 -4.39
CA THR A 3 39.70 -8.95 -5.16
C THR A 3 39.27 -10.27 -4.50
N PHE A 4 38.95 -10.26 -3.22
CA PHE A 4 38.57 -11.50 -2.48
C PHE A 4 37.10 -11.91 -2.73
N TYR A 5 36.21 -10.97 -3.02
CA TYR A 5 34.79 -11.25 -3.32
C TYR A 5 34.56 -11.87 -4.71
N CYS A 6 35.36 -11.50 -5.71
CA CYS A 6 35.27 -12.11 -7.05
C CYS A 6 35.70 -13.57 -7.08
N VAL A 7 36.66 -13.96 -6.26
CA VAL A 7 37.13 -15.34 -6.19
C VAL A 7 36.12 -16.24 -5.46
N LEU A 8 35.44 -15.74 -4.45
CA LEU A 8 34.41 -16.51 -3.73
C LEU A 8 33.17 -16.75 -4.61
N LEU A 9 32.79 -15.78 -5.45
CA LEU A 9 31.66 -15.94 -6.39
C LEU A 9 31.97 -16.93 -7.52
N CYS A 10 33.20 -16.94 -8.02
CA CYS A 10 33.65 -17.89 -9.05
C CYS A 10 33.79 -19.33 -8.53
N THR A 11 34.14 -19.52 -7.26
CA THR A 11 34.22 -20.87 -6.66
C THR A 11 32.86 -21.49 -6.38
N LEU A 12 31.82 -20.69 -6.08
CA LEU A 12 30.44 -21.17 -5.95
C LEU A 12 29.82 -21.63 -7.28
N ILE A 13 30.23 -21.06 -8.40
CA ILE A 13 29.73 -21.43 -9.74
C ILE A 13 30.37 -22.75 -10.21
N TYR A 14 31.58 -23.08 -9.77
CA TYR A 14 32.30 -24.31 -10.22
C TYR A 14 31.83 -25.60 -9.50
N THR A 15 31.14 -25.53 -8.38
CA THR A 15 30.69 -26.71 -7.63
C THR A 15 29.30 -27.24 -8.04
N VAL A 16 28.58 -26.56 -8.92
CA VAL A 16 27.22 -26.95 -9.35
C VAL A 16 27.22 -27.81 -10.64
N SER A 17 28.39 -28.06 -11.28
CA SER A 17 28.44 -28.63 -12.62
C SER A 17 28.61 -30.17 -12.73
N PHE A 18 28.53 -30.91 -11.64
CA PHE A 18 28.64 -32.38 -11.72
C PHE A 18 27.59 -33.07 -10.83
N SER A 19 26.43 -33.34 -11.38
CA SER A 19 25.62 -34.51 -11.05
C SER A 19 24.53 -34.72 -12.10
N GLN A 20 24.88 -35.49 -13.12
CA GLN A 20 23.89 -36.19 -13.94
C GLN A 20 24.07 -37.68 -13.69
N GLU A 21 23.25 -38.27 -12.86
CA GLU A 21 23.03 -39.69 -12.79
C GLU A 21 21.77 -40.10 -13.56
N LYS A 22 21.93 -41.08 -14.43
CA LYS A 22 20.87 -41.74 -15.17
C LYS A 22 19.99 -42.53 -14.20
N ASN A 23 18.69 -42.24 -14.15
CA ASN A 23 17.73 -43.08 -13.46
C ASN A 23 17.02 -44.02 -14.44
N GLU A 24 17.19 -45.28 -14.22
CA GLU A 24 16.42 -46.37 -14.80
C GLU A 24 14.97 -46.34 -14.25
N LYS A 25 14.01 -46.54 -15.13
CA LYS A 25 12.58 -46.59 -14.82
C LYS A 25 12.26 -47.88 -14.06
N VAL A 26 11.98 -47.77 -12.76
CA VAL A 26 11.16 -48.73 -12.03
C VAL A 26 9.73 -48.26 -12.04
N LYS A 27 8.83 -49.06 -12.67
CA LYS A 27 7.38 -48.88 -12.53
C LYS A 27 6.99 -49.42 -11.18
N ASP A 28 6.62 -48.55 -10.26
CA ASP A 28 5.85 -48.93 -9.09
C ASP A 28 4.51 -48.19 -9.09
N THR A 29 3.47 -48.98 -9.11
CA THR A 29 2.06 -48.55 -9.18
C THR A 29 1.47 -48.60 -7.79
N THR A 30 1.66 -47.50 -7.02
CA THR A 30 0.77 -47.03 -5.96
C THR A 30 1.29 -45.70 -5.37
N THR A 31 1.29 -44.65 -6.15
CA THR A 31 1.50 -43.31 -5.59
C THR A 31 0.20 -42.83 -4.96
N LYS A 32 0.10 -42.91 -3.65
CA LYS A 32 -0.79 -42.02 -2.89
C LYS A 32 -0.45 -40.59 -3.31
N LYS A 33 -1.36 -39.92 -4.01
CA LYS A 33 -1.24 -38.53 -4.37
C LYS A 33 -1.24 -37.73 -3.06
N ILE A 34 -0.06 -37.32 -2.58
CA ILE A 34 0.08 -36.48 -1.42
C ILE A 34 -0.55 -35.13 -1.82
N VAL A 35 -1.71 -34.83 -1.26
CA VAL A 35 -2.36 -33.53 -1.43
C VAL A 35 -1.63 -32.56 -0.49
N LYS A 36 -0.64 -31.83 -1.03
CA LYS A 36 0.03 -30.77 -0.26
C LYS A 36 -0.95 -29.63 -0.03
N LEU A 37 -0.98 -29.14 1.22
CA LEU A 37 -1.78 -27.95 1.54
C LEU A 37 -1.18 -26.71 0.88
N ASP A 38 -2.08 -25.93 0.28
CA ASP A 38 -1.75 -24.57 -0.15
C ASP A 38 -1.33 -23.72 1.05
N GLU A 39 -0.57 -22.67 0.75
CA GLU A 39 -0.06 -21.70 1.70
C GLU A 39 -1.14 -21.17 2.67
N VAL A 40 -0.74 -20.86 3.91
CA VAL A 40 -1.64 -20.32 4.94
C VAL A 40 -1.85 -18.83 4.69
N ILE A 41 -2.78 -18.49 3.81
CA ILE A 41 -3.15 -17.09 3.54
C ILE A 41 -4.66 -16.97 3.59
N ILE A 42 -5.15 -15.94 4.28
CA ILE A 42 -6.55 -15.54 4.22
C ILE A 42 -6.72 -14.71 2.96
N THR A 43 -7.35 -15.27 1.95
CA THR A 43 -7.54 -14.63 0.64
C THR A 43 -9.01 -14.44 0.31
N GLY A 44 -9.28 -13.41 -0.48
CA GLY A 44 -10.58 -13.16 -1.05
C GLY A 44 -10.93 -14.16 -2.15
N ASN A 45 -12.21 -14.38 -2.36
CA ASN A 45 -12.73 -15.20 -3.43
C ASN A 45 -13.68 -14.40 -4.32
N ILE A 46 -13.26 -14.09 -5.54
CA ILE A 46 -14.00 -13.24 -6.48
C ILE A 46 -15.41 -13.76 -6.79
N LYS A 47 -15.65 -15.06 -6.63
CA LYS A 47 -16.98 -15.67 -6.87
C LYS A 47 -17.95 -15.43 -5.72
N THR A 48 -17.45 -15.25 -4.50
CA THR A 48 -18.28 -15.19 -3.29
C THR A 48 -18.14 -13.90 -2.48
N ASP A 49 -16.99 -13.23 -2.54
CA ASP A 49 -16.75 -12.02 -1.76
C ASP A 49 -17.30 -10.79 -2.50
N PRO A 50 -17.97 -9.89 -1.80
CA PRO A 50 -18.59 -8.74 -2.42
C PRO A 50 -17.54 -7.73 -2.89
N VAL A 51 -17.79 -7.13 -4.02
CA VAL A 51 -17.05 -5.98 -4.58
C VAL A 51 -15.53 -6.16 -4.50
N LEU A 52 -15.06 -7.38 -4.78
CA LEU A 52 -13.66 -7.76 -4.75
C LEU A 52 -13.03 -7.64 -6.13
N THR A 53 -11.90 -6.94 -6.20
CA THR A 53 -11.02 -6.93 -7.37
C THR A 53 -9.71 -7.65 -7.02
N ILE A 54 -9.25 -8.53 -7.91
CA ILE A 54 -7.95 -9.18 -7.80
C ILE A 54 -7.11 -8.76 -9.00
N LYS A 55 -5.93 -8.19 -8.72
CA LYS A 55 -4.94 -7.83 -9.75
C LYS A 55 -3.69 -8.65 -9.54
N THR A 56 -3.40 -9.55 -10.48
CA THR A 56 -2.13 -10.27 -10.50
C THR A 56 -0.98 -9.32 -10.84
N ASN A 57 0.12 -9.45 -10.14
CA ASN A 57 1.32 -8.67 -10.40
C ASN A 57 2.10 -9.31 -11.56
N ASP A 58 2.01 -8.67 -12.72
CA ASP A 58 2.75 -9.06 -13.93
C ASP A 58 3.79 -7.98 -14.28
N TYR A 59 4.77 -7.78 -13.40
CA TYR A 59 5.79 -6.75 -13.60
C TYR A 59 6.70 -7.06 -14.81
N GLU A 60 6.82 -8.32 -15.24
CA GLU A 60 7.53 -8.68 -16.46
C GLU A 60 6.91 -8.00 -17.69
N LYS A 61 5.58 -7.94 -17.76
CA LYS A 61 4.87 -7.24 -18.85
C LYS A 61 4.91 -5.72 -18.69
N LYS A 62 4.99 -5.22 -17.48
CA LYS A 62 5.09 -3.79 -17.20
C LYS A 62 6.45 -3.20 -17.58
N ILE A 63 7.50 -3.99 -17.51
CA ILE A 63 8.92 -3.67 -17.83
C ILE A 63 9.53 -2.60 -16.88
N VAL A 64 8.72 -1.89 -16.14
CA VAL A 64 9.18 -0.94 -15.13
C VAL A 64 9.49 -1.69 -13.85
N GLN A 65 10.69 -1.50 -13.31
CA GLN A 65 11.05 -2.07 -12.03
C GLN A 65 10.40 -1.24 -10.92
N PRO A 66 9.61 -1.84 -10.02
CA PRO A 66 8.91 -1.08 -8.99
C PRO A 66 9.91 -0.47 -7.99
N LYS A 67 9.71 0.81 -7.68
CA LYS A 67 10.48 1.51 -6.63
C LYS A 67 10.15 0.93 -5.26
N ASN A 68 8.86 0.78 -5.01
CA ASN A 68 8.29 0.10 -3.85
C ASN A 68 6.94 -0.54 -4.22
N VAL A 69 6.25 -1.14 -3.26
CA VAL A 69 4.96 -1.82 -3.52
C VAL A 69 3.88 -0.88 -4.05
N ALA A 70 3.95 0.44 -3.76
CA ALA A 70 2.95 1.40 -4.24
C ALA A 70 2.88 1.45 -5.78
N ASP A 71 3.99 1.23 -6.48
CA ASP A 71 3.99 1.19 -7.94
C ASP A 71 3.11 0.07 -8.52
N LEU A 72 2.82 -0.98 -7.74
CA LEU A 72 1.94 -2.06 -8.17
C LEU A 72 0.47 -1.63 -8.23
N PHE A 73 0.08 -0.56 -7.53
CA PHE A 73 -1.30 -0.05 -7.51
C PHE A 73 -1.63 0.83 -8.72
N LYS A 74 -0.63 1.38 -9.43
CA LYS A 74 -0.83 2.31 -10.55
C LYS A 74 -1.82 1.83 -11.62
N ASP A 75 -1.84 0.51 -11.88
CA ASP A 75 -2.67 -0.08 -12.93
C ASP A 75 -3.95 -0.71 -12.39
N ILE A 76 -4.35 -0.38 -11.16
CA ILE A 76 -5.62 -0.82 -10.57
C ILE A 76 -6.58 0.36 -10.64
N ASN A 77 -7.72 0.17 -11.31
CA ASN A 77 -8.72 1.22 -11.48
C ASN A 77 -9.24 1.73 -10.12
N GLY A 78 -9.35 3.04 -9.95
CA GLY A 78 -9.74 3.69 -8.70
C GLY A 78 -8.57 4.02 -7.75
N PHE A 79 -7.33 3.55 -8.03
CA PHE A 79 -6.15 3.94 -7.27
C PHE A 79 -5.48 5.20 -7.81
N SER A 80 -4.94 5.96 -6.88
CA SER A 80 -3.99 7.05 -7.08
C SER A 80 -2.85 6.91 -6.07
N LEU A 81 -1.73 7.59 -6.30
CA LEU A 81 -0.56 7.52 -5.44
C LEU A 81 -0.27 8.89 -4.85
N ILE A 82 -0.13 8.95 -3.54
CA ILE A 82 0.29 10.15 -2.80
C ILE A 82 1.80 10.09 -2.66
N LYS A 83 2.52 11.00 -3.35
CA LYS A 83 3.99 10.99 -3.38
C LYS A 83 4.57 12.17 -2.62
N ARG A 84 5.63 11.89 -1.85
CA ARG A 84 6.50 12.89 -1.20
C ARG A 84 7.93 12.88 -1.78
N GLY A 85 8.19 11.91 -2.65
CA GLY A 85 9.42 11.57 -3.34
C GLY A 85 9.29 10.19 -3.94
N ASN A 86 10.34 9.63 -4.54
CA ASN A 86 10.31 8.29 -5.13
C ASN A 86 10.21 7.16 -4.09
N TYR A 87 10.65 7.40 -2.86
CA TYR A 87 10.60 6.41 -1.78
C TYR A 87 9.26 6.45 -1.05
N ALA A 88 8.84 7.62 -0.57
CA ALA A 88 7.65 7.81 0.26
C ALA A 88 6.38 7.94 -0.59
N ILE A 89 5.73 6.80 -0.88
CA ILE A 89 4.54 6.72 -1.72
C ILE A 89 3.45 5.92 -1.00
N ASP A 90 2.34 6.58 -0.65
CA ASP A 90 1.15 5.95 -0.10
C ASP A 90 0.09 5.67 -1.18
N PRO A 91 -0.66 4.55 -1.10
CA PRO A 91 -1.83 4.36 -1.94
C PRO A 91 -3.01 5.22 -1.45
N SER A 92 -3.76 5.76 -2.39
CA SER A 92 -5.10 6.30 -2.18
C SER A 92 -6.07 5.51 -3.04
N PHE A 93 -7.21 5.13 -2.49
CA PHE A 93 -8.25 4.41 -3.20
C PHE A 93 -9.59 5.13 -3.06
N ARG A 94 -10.15 5.60 -4.19
CA ARG A 94 -11.42 6.33 -4.19
C ARG A 94 -11.41 7.51 -3.20
N ALA A 95 -10.34 8.31 -3.15
CA ALA A 95 -10.11 9.38 -2.17
C ALA A 95 -10.14 8.95 -0.69
N SER A 96 -10.04 7.66 -0.38
CA SER A 96 -9.70 7.18 0.96
C SER A 96 -8.19 6.99 1.03
N GLN A 97 -7.58 7.38 2.13
CA GLN A 97 -6.14 7.45 2.27
C GLN A 97 -5.68 7.06 3.67
N TYR A 98 -4.41 6.71 3.80
CA TYR A 98 -3.76 6.43 5.07
C TYR A 98 -4.52 5.35 5.87
N GLU A 99 -4.79 5.60 7.15
CA GLU A 99 -5.53 4.69 8.04
C GLU A 99 -7.03 4.55 7.71
N GLN A 100 -7.55 5.33 6.76
CA GLN A 100 -8.86 5.06 6.17
C GLN A 100 -8.86 3.78 5.31
N LEU A 101 -7.68 3.33 4.86
CA LEU A 101 -7.47 2.07 4.16
C LEU A 101 -6.86 1.02 5.10
N ASN A 102 -7.42 -0.18 5.11
CA ASN A 102 -6.85 -1.31 5.82
C ASN A 102 -5.85 -2.02 4.91
N VAL A 103 -4.58 -1.62 4.99
CA VAL A 103 -3.49 -2.21 4.19
C VAL A 103 -2.83 -3.33 4.98
N GLN A 104 -2.73 -4.52 4.38
CA GLN A 104 -2.20 -5.70 5.04
C GLN A 104 -1.52 -6.67 4.07
N PHE A 105 -0.74 -7.60 4.63
CA PHE A 105 -0.06 -8.68 3.91
C PHE A 105 -0.65 -10.02 4.30
N ASP A 106 -0.80 -10.91 3.31
CA ASP A 106 -1.18 -12.31 3.52
C ASP A 106 -2.39 -12.50 4.45
N GLY A 107 -3.37 -11.57 4.35
CA GLY A 107 -4.64 -11.67 5.06
C GLY A 107 -4.61 -11.29 6.54
N GLY A 108 -3.71 -10.40 6.98
CA GLY A 108 -3.77 -9.87 8.34
C GLY A 108 -2.48 -9.28 8.91
N THR A 109 -1.29 -9.59 8.37
CA THR A 109 -0.04 -9.00 8.84
C THR A 109 -0.01 -7.51 8.52
N LYS A 110 0.30 -6.68 9.50
CA LYS A 110 0.40 -5.21 9.37
C LYS A 110 1.79 -4.73 9.79
N ALA A 111 2.26 -3.70 9.13
CA ALA A 111 3.38 -2.87 9.53
C ALA A 111 2.93 -1.41 9.39
N MET A 112 3.29 -0.57 10.35
CA MET A 112 2.87 0.84 10.34
C MET A 112 4.11 1.72 10.28
N HIS A 113 3.97 2.88 9.65
CA HIS A 113 5.02 3.89 9.57
C HIS A 113 5.43 4.41 10.96
N ALA A 114 6.68 4.82 11.11
CA ALA A 114 7.19 5.52 12.29
C ALA A 114 7.06 7.05 12.14
N CYS A 115 7.37 7.60 10.96
CA CYS A 115 7.38 9.03 10.73
C CYS A 115 5.97 9.66 10.64
N PRO A 116 5.66 10.75 11.36
CA PRO A 116 4.37 11.45 11.23
C PRO A 116 4.11 11.96 9.81
N ASN A 117 5.13 12.35 9.08
CA ASN A 117 5.05 12.77 7.67
C ASN A 117 5.01 11.60 6.68
N ARG A 118 4.97 10.35 7.20
CA ARG A 118 4.90 9.13 6.39
C ARG A 118 6.03 9.07 5.35
N MET A 119 7.26 9.32 5.80
CA MET A 119 8.46 9.19 4.99
C MET A 119 8.80 7.72 4.75
N ASP A 120 8.29 6.85 5.60
CA ASP A 120 8.40 5.39 5.66
C ASP A 120 7.02 4.70 5.55
N PRO A 121 6.22 4.92 4.50
CA PRO A 121 4.92 4.29 4.39
C PRO A 121 5.04 2.76 4.33
N VAL A 122 3.97 2.04 4.71
CA VAL A 122 3.94 0.57 4.72
C VAL A 122 4.40 -0.08 3.39
N THR A 123 4.33 0.66 2.30
CA THR A 123 4.73 0.22 0.96
C THR A 123 6.24 0.11 0.77
N THR A 124 7.07 0.69 1.65
CA THR A 124 8.54 0.60 1.62
C THR A 124 9.09 -0.59 2.39
N HIS A 125 8.28 -1.23 3.21
CA HIS A 125 8.71 -2.30 4.12
C HIS A 125 8.59 -3.71 3.53
N VAL A 126 8.26 -3.85 2.26
CA VAL A 126 8.07 -5.15 1.59
C VAL A 126 8.63 -5.12 0.18
N ILE A 127 9.27 -6.22 -0.19
CA ILE A 127 9.84 -6.41 -1.53
C ILE A 127 8.71 -6.54 -2.56
N PRO A 128 8.59 -5.63 -3.54
CA PRO A 128 7.53 -5.69 -4.55
C PRO A 128 7.48 -7.01 -5.32
N GLU A 129 8.64 -7.61 -5.56
CA GLU A 129 8.78 -8.86 -6.31
C GLU A 129 8.27 -10.09 -5.54
N GLU A 130 8.08 -9.98 -4.22
CA GLU A 130 7.40 -11.02 -3.42
C GLU A 130 5.90 -11.06 -3.68
N ILE A 131 5.29 -9.94 -4.08
CA ILE A 131 3.85 -9.85 -4.25
C ILE A 131 3.41 -10.59 -5.53
N GLU A 132 2.54 -11.57 -5.37
CA GLU A 132 1.89 -12.29 -6.47
C GLU A 132 0.70 -11.51 -7.02
N ARG A 133 -0.12 -10.99 -6.12
CA ARG A 133 -1.34 -10.27 -6.47
C ARG A 133 -1.78 -9.31 -5.37
N ILE A 134 -2.60 -8.38 -5.74
CA ILE A 134 -3.26 -7.44 -4.85
C ILE A 134 -4.75 -7.74 -4.88
N GLU A 135 -5.35 -7.93 -3.72
CA GLU A 135 -6.78 -8.11 -3.52
C GLU A 135 -7.35 -6.84 -2.90
N VAL A 136 -8.36 -6.26 -3.52
CA VAL A 136 -8.98 -5.00 -3.08
C VAL A 136 -10.46 -5.21 -2.85
N ILE A 137 -10.91 -5.05 -1.60
CA ILE A 137 -12.32 -4.93 -1.27
C ILE A 137 -12.64 -3.44 -1.23
N LYS A 138 -13.55 -2.98 -2.09
CA LYS A 138 -13.68 -1.58 -2.52
C LYS A 138 -14.47 -0.69 -1.55
N GLY A 139 -14.63 -1.09 -0.31
CA GLY A 139 -15.37 -0.36 0.72
C GLY A 139 -15.54 -1.20 1.99
N PRO A 140 -16.40 -0.79 2.95
CA PRO A 140 -16.65 -1.52 4.18
C PRO A 140 -17.55 -2.75 3.98
N TYR A 141 -17.23 -3.61 3.00
CA TYR A 141 -18.08 -4.74 2.59
C TYR A 141 -17.68 -6.08 3.19
N THR A 142 -16.74 -6.07 4.12
CA THR A 142 -16.32 -7.25 4.89
C THR A 142 -15.95 -6.84 6.30
N VAL A 143 -16.14 -7.75 7.25
CA VAL A 143 -15.75 -7.59 8.65
C VAL A 143 -14.59 -8.51 9.04
N ARG A 144 -14.12 -9.33 8.10
CA ARG A 144 -13.13 -10.38 8.35
C ARG A 144 -11.68 -9.90 8.43
N TYR A 145 -11.36 -8.75 7.86
CA TYR A 145 -9.96 -8.30 7.71
C TYR A 145 -9.56 -7.19 8.70
N GLY A 146 -10.26 -7.08 9.83
CA GLY A 146 -10.12 -5.99 10.78
C GLY A 146 -11.13 -4.86 10.52
N ALA A 147 -11.02 -3.78 11.28
CA ALA A 147 -11.83 -2.59 11.04
C ALA A 147 -11.62 -2.07 9.62
N THR A 148 -12.71 -1.88 8.87
CA THR A 148 -12.68 -1.49 7.46
C THR A 148 -13.52 -0.24 7.27
N PHE A 149 -12.90 0.85 6.82
CA PHE A 149 -13.57 2.13 6.59
C PHE A 149 -13.67 2.47 5.10
N GLY A 150 -12.55 2.69 4.41
CA GLY A 150 -12.49 3.03 2.99
C GLY A 150 -12.24 1.84 2.06
N GLY A 151 -11.83 0.70 2.62
CA GLY A 151 -11.56 -0.53 1.89
C GLY A 151 -10.42 -1.34 2.49
N VAL A 152 -10.24 -2.56 1.97
CA VAL A 152 -9.13 -3.46 2.34
C VAL A 152 -8.20 -3.64 1.15
N ILE A 153 -6.91 -3.47 1.36
CA ILE A 153 -5.85 -3.78 0.41
C ILE A 153 -5.03 -4.94 0.99
N ASN A 154 -5.19 -6.13 0.43
CA ASN A 154 -4.46 -7.31 0.84
C ASN A 154 -3.39 -7.66 -0.20
N MET A 155 -2.13 -7.48 0.14
CA MET A 155 -0.98 -7.82 -0.69
C MET A 155 -0.60 -9.27 -0.43
N VAL A 156 -0.88 -10.14 -1.40
CA VAL A 156 -0.65 -11.58 -1.28
C VAL A 156 0.70 -11.93 -1.86
N THR A 157 1.55 -12.56 -1.06
CA THR A 157 2.88 -12.98 -1.49
C THR A 157 2.83 -14.26 -2.32
N LYS A 158 3.88 -14.46 -3.13
CA LYS A 158 4.02 -15.63 -4.01
C LYS A 158 4.03 -16.91 -3.22
N LYS A 159 3.28 -17.88 -3.74
CA LYS A 159 3.25 -19.23 -3.21
C LYS A 159 4.39 -20.06 -3.77
N PRO A 160 4.95 -20.98 -2.97
CA PRO A 160 5.87 -21.99 -3.51
C PRO A 160 5.11 -22.92 -4.47
N ASN A 161 5.79 -23.35 -5.53
CA ASN A 161 5.25 -24.41 -6.39
C ASN A 161 5.44 -25.77 -5.71
N LEU A 162 4.52 -26.13 -4.83
CA LEU A 162 4.58 -27.37 -4.06
C LEU A 162 4.46 -28.64 -4.90
N GLN A 163 4.19 -28.54 -6.20
CA GLN A 163 4.09 -29.71 -7.11
C GLN A 163 5.45 -30.11 -7.70
N GLU A 164 6.43 -29.23 -7.64
CA GLU A 164 7.77 -29.43 -8.19
C GLU A 164 8.81 -29.42 -7.05
N ASN A 165 9.18 -30.61 -6.58
CA ASN A 165 10.25 -30.74 -5.61
C ASN A 165 11.58 -30.34 -6.26
N GLY A 166 12.46 -29.68 -5.49
CA GLY A 166 13.78 -29.27 -5.95
C GLY A 166 14.12 -27.84 -5.60
N LEU A 167 15.26 -27.41 -6.14
CA LEU A 167 15.75 -26.03 -6.02
C LEU A 167 15.34 -25.24 -7.26
N HIS A 168 14.70 -24.10 -7.04
CA HIS A 168 14.30 -23.16 -8.06
C HIS A 168 14.93 -21.80 -7.77
N GLY A 169 15.33 -21.11 -8.82
CA GLY A 169 15.95 -19.78 -8.68
C GLY A 169 15.41 -18.80 -9.70
N LYS A 170 15.41 -17.53 -9.32
CA LYS A 170 15.06 -16.42 -10.21
C LYS A 170 15.93 -15.22 -9.89
N THR A 171 16.51 -14.60 -10.91
CA THR A 171 17.25 -13.36 -10.76
C THR A 171 16.79 -12.34 -11.79
N SER A 172 16.79 -11.07 -11.44
CA SER A 172 16.50 -9.98 -12.37
C SER A 172 17.40 -8.78 -12.11
N VAL A 173 17.68 -8.05 -13.18
CA VAL A 173 18.40 -6.78 -13.17
C VAL A 173 17.62 -5.81 -14.04
N GLY A 174 17.37 -4.62 -13.53
CA GLY A 174 16.68 -3.54 -14.22
C GLY A 174 17.45 -2.24 -14.16
N TYR A 175 17.27 -1.40 -15.17
CA TYR A 175 17.86 -0.08 -15.28
C TYR A 175 16.84 0.94 -15.79
N GLU A 176 16.90 2.16 -15.26
CA GLU A 176 16.14 3.31 -15.72
C GLU A 176 17.11 4.47 -16.03
N SER A 177 16.94 5.11 -17.19
CA SER A 177 17.85 6.18 -17.66
C SER A 177 17.65 7.50 -16.92
N ASN A 178 16.38 7.84 -16.59
CA ASN A 178 16.08 9.06 -15.86
C ASN A 178 16.30 8.79 -14.35
N GLY A 179 17.27 9.49 -13.77
CA GLY A 179 17.78 9.22 -12.43
C GLY A 179 18.89 8.14 -12.38
N ASN A 180 19.31 7.59 -13.53
CA ASN A 180 20.37 6.58 -13.61
C ASN A 180 20.20 5.46 -12.57
N SER A 181 19.01 4.89 -12.52
CA SER A 181 18.56 4.03 -11.44
C SER A 181 18.75 2.56 -11.74
N PHE A 182 19.01 1.77 -10.71
CA PHE A 182 19.36 0.36 -10.82
C PHE A 182 18.58 -0.49 -9.81
N VAL A 183 18.05 -1.63 -10.27
CA VAL A 183 17.33 -2.60 -9.43
C VAL A 183 17.88 -3.99 -9.71
N THR A 184 18.15 -4.74 -8.65
CA THR A 184 18.52 -6.17 -8.77
C THR A 184 17.75 -6.98 -7.74
N MET A 185 17.44 -8.23 -8.09
CA MET A 185 16.71 -9.16 -7.23
C MET A 185 17.20 -10.59 -7.47
N LEU A 186 17.32 -11.33 -6.37
CA LEU A 186 17.53 -12.77 -6.34
C LEU A 186 16.45 -13.44 -5.48
N GLN A 187 15.85 -14.50 -6.01
CA GLN A 187 14.96 -15.40 -5.26
C GLN A 187 15.48 -16.83 -5.40
N LEU A 188 15.56 -17.53 -4.28
CA LEU A 188 15.85 -18.96 -4.22
C LEU A 188 14.73 -19.66 -3.45
N GLN A 189 14.31 -20.81 -3.98
CA GLN A 189 13.24 -21.61 -3.38
C GLN A 189 13.62 -23.08 -3.38
N GLN A 190 13.59 -23.70 -2.21
CA GLN A 190 13.69 -25.15 -2.05
C GLN A 190 12.32 -25.71 -1.69
N VAL A 191 11.86 -26.71 -2.43
CA VAL A 191 10.60 -27.42 -2.18
C VAL A 191 10.87 -28.88 -1.93
N ALA A 192 10.34 -29.42 -0.85
CA ALA A 192 10.38 -30.82 -0.48
C ALA A 192 8.94 -31.33 -0.19
N ASP A 193 8.79 -32.61 0.13
CA ASP A 193 7.47 -33.21 0.35
C ASP A 193 6.74 -32.62 1.55
N THR A 194 7.45 -32.25 2.59
CA THR A 194 6.85 -31.78 3.86
C THR A 194 7.16 -30.32 4.16
N TYR A 195 8.14 -29.70 3.48
CA TYR A 195 8.52 -28.33 3.75
C TYR A 195 8.88 -27.56 2.49
N ASP A 196 8.86 -26.26 2.59
CA ASP A 196 9.38 -25.32 1.60
C ASP A 196 10.10 -24.16 2.29
N ILE A 197 11.12 -23.65 1.61
CA ILE A 197 11.90 -22.48 2.04
C ILE A 197 12.04 -21.55 0.84
N THR A 198 11.74 -20.27 1.02
CA THR A 198 11.95 -19.24 -0.01
C THR A 198 12.75 -18.11 0.59
N GLY A 199 13.88 -17.77 -0.01
CA GLY A 199 14.71 -16.61 0.31
C GLY A 199 14.67 -15.60 -0.82
N ASN A 200 14.54 -14.30 -0.49
CA ASN A 200 14.55 -13.18 -1.41
C ASN A 200 15.58 -12.15 -0.97
N ILE A 201 16.29 -11.55 -1.91
CA ILE A 201 17.16 -10.40 -1.70
C ILE A 201 16.88 -9.41 -2.83
N GLY A 202 16.66 -8.15 -2.48
CA GLY A 202 16.51 -7.04 -3.42
C GLY A 202 17.45 -5.89 -3.08
N TYR A 203 17.95 -5.21 -4.09
CA TYR A 203 18.70 -3.97 -3.96
C TYR A 203 18.20 -2.96 -4.98
N ARG A 204 18.00 -1.74 -4.54
CA ARG A 204 17.56 -0.60 -5.34
C ARG A 204 18.46 0.59 -5.07
N ASP A 205 18.88 1.25 -6.14
CA ASP A 205 19.64 2.50 -6.12
C ASP A 205 19.00 3.44 -7.15
N PHE A 206 18.21 4.40 -6.66
CA PHE A 206 17.52 5.38 -7.48
C PHE A 206 18.15 6.75 -7.28
N GLY A 207 18.55 7.39 -8.38
CA GLY A 207 19.01 8.77 -8.38
C GLY A 207 17.85 9.79 -8.36
N ASN A 208 18.21 11.07 -8.30
CA ASN A 208 17.28 12.15 -8.58
C ASN A 208 16.78 12.03 -10.02
N TYR A 209 15.58 12.47 -10.29
CA TYR A 209 15.06 12.43 -11.65
C TYR A 209 14.86 13.86 -12.20
N ASP A 210 14.88 13.95 -13.52
CA ASP A 210 14.53 15.17 -14.24
C ASP A 210 13.07 15.12 -14.66
N ASP A 211 12.35 16.24 -14.51
CA ASP A 211 11.03 16.44 -15.09
C ASP A 211 11.13 16.70 -16.62
N GLY A 212 9.99 16.86 -17.29
CA GLY A 212 9.96 17.09 -18.74
C GLY A 212 10.59 18.41 -19.21
N ASN A 213 10.89 19.33 -18.28
CA ASN A 213 11.64 20.58 -18.57
C ASN A 213 13.14 20.44 -18.28
N GLY A 214 13.60 19.29 -17.81
CA GLY A 214 14.97 19.06 -17.38
C GLY A 214 15.29 19.65 -16.00
N THR A 215 14.28 19.88 -15.16
CA THR A 215 14.47 20.28 -13.77
C THR A 215 14.73 19.06 -12.92
N GLU A 216 15.88 19.00 -12.24
CA GLU A 216 16.21 17.92 -11.33
C GLU A 216 15.34 17.99 -10.06
N ILE A 217 14.69 16.87 -9.74
CA ILE A 217 13.86 16.69 -8.55
C ILE A 217 14.59 15.79 -7.55
N PRO A 218 14.92 16.29 -6.34
CA PRO A 218 15.59 15.52 -5.29
C PRO A 218 14.69 14.37 -4.81
N SER A 219 14.98 13.16 -5.23
CA SER A 219 14.16 11.97 -4.93
C SER A 219 14.98 10.68 -4.88
N SER A 220 16.31 10.81 -4.77
CA SER A 220 17.20 9.64 -4.70
C SER A 220 16.97 8.83 -3.44
N PHE A 221 17.24 7.53 -3.53
CA PHE A 221 17.26 6.63 -2.38
C PHE A 221 18.00 5.34 -2.69
N LYS A 222 18.47 4.67 -1.65
CA LYS A 222 18.94 3.29 -1.72
C LYS A 222 18.09 2.41 -0.81
N SER A 223 17.75 1.21 -1.25
CA SER A 223 17.16 0.21 -0.36
C SER A 223 17.80 -1.15 -0.55
N THR A 224 17.90 -1.88 0.56
CA THR A 224 18.28 -3.30 0.58
C THR A 224 17.20 -4.04 1.35
N ASP A 225 16.63 -5.04 0.71
CA ASP A 225 15.51 -5.79 1.27
C ASP A 225 15.83 -7.29 1.26
N TYR A 226 15.45 -8.02 2.31
CA TYR A 226 15.47 -9.47 2.31
C TYR A 226 14.29 -10.08 3.04
N GLY A 227 13.93 -11.27 2.58
CA GLY A 227 12.86 -12.06 3.16
C GLY A 227 13.20 -13.53 3.22
N LEU A 228 12.75 -14.19 4.26
CA LEU A 228 12.83 -15.64 4.41
C LEU A 228 11.47 -16.19 4.81
N LYS A 229 10.91 -17.04 3.98
CA LYS A 229 9.66 -17.74 4.23
C LYS A 229 9.94 -19.23 4.40
N PHE A 230 9.44 -19.82 5.47
CA PHE A 230 9.50 -21.24 5.77
C PHE A 230 8.10 -21.79 5.97
N GLY A 231 7.75 -22.86 5.30
CA GLY A 231 6.50 -23.58 5.45
C GLY A 231 6.71 -25.04 5.77
N TYR A 232 5.92 -25.60 6.71
CA TYR A 232 5.96 -27.01 7.08
C TYR A 232 4.57 -27.61 7.15
N ASN A 233 4.36 -28.72 6.44
CA ASN A 233 3.13 -29.51 6.45
C ASN A 233 3.29 -30.67 7.42
N PHE A 234 2.60 -30.62 8.58
CA PHE A 234 2.54 -31.72 9.54
C PHE A 234 1.72 -32.90 8.98
N SER A 235 0.73 -32.56 8.15
CA SER A 235 -0.15 -33.52 7.46
C SER A 235 -0.80 -32.82 6.26
N ASP A 236 -1.61 -33.53 5.48
CA ASP A 236 -2.34 -32.99 4.33
C ASP A 236 -3.38 -31.91 4.68
N ASN A 237 -3.69 -31.73 5.94
CA ASN A 237 -4.67 -30.75 6.41
C ASN A 237 -4.11 -29.76 7.45
N GLN A 238 -2.83 -29.85 7.76
CA GLN A 238 -2.20 -29.03 8.81
C GLN A 238 -0.86 -28.46 8.35
N ARG A 239 -0.76 -27.12 8.35
CA ARG A 239 0.43 -26.37 7.95
C ARG A 239 0.75 -25.26 8.93
N LEU A 240 2.06 -25.09 9.19
CA LEU A 240 2.65 -23.94 9.87
C LEU A 240 3.52 -23.19 8.86
N GLN A 241 3.54 -21.87 8.93
CA GLN A 241 4.37 -21.02 8.10
C GLN A 241 4.92 -19.87 8.93
N ALA A 242 6.21 -19.59 8.76
CA ALA A 242 6.87 -18.39 9.29
C ALA A 242 7.37 -17.54 8.14
N HIS A 243 7.26 -16.23 8.26
CA HIS A 243 7.78 -15.29 7.28
C HIS A 243 8.46 -14.12 7.99
N TRP A 244 9.75 -13.94 7.73
CA TRP A 244 10.56 -12.84 8.24
C TRP A 244 11.03 -11.97 7.09
N ARG A 245 10.92 -10.65 7.25
CA ARG A 245 11.34 -9.64 6.28
C ARG A 245 12.15 -8.57 6.98
N GLN A 246 13.11 -8.02 6.24
CA GLN A 246 13.80 -6.78 6.60
C GLN A 246 13.94 -5.87 5.40
N SER A 247 13.83 -4.57 5.65
CA SER A 247 14.08 -3.51 4.67
C SER A 247 14.97 -2.44 5.30
N PHE A 248 15.88 -1.87 4.50
CA PHE A 248 16.84 -0.86 4.91
C PHE A 248 16.85 0.24 3.86
N GLY A 249 16.20 1.38 4.14
CA GLY A 249 16.28 2.60 3.36
C GLY A 249 17.45 3.48 3.80
N ARG A 250 18.17 4.08 2.87
CA ARG A 250 19.33 4.94 3.10
C ARG A 250 19.34 6.10 2.11
N ASP A 251 19.90 7.23 2.57
CA ASP A 251 20.16 8.40 1.73
C ASP A 251 18.92 8.86 0.96
N VAL A 252 17.76 8.88 1.62
CA VAL A 252 16.47 9.13 0.95
C VAL A 252 16.16 10.61 0.93
N LEU A 253 16.03 11.18 -0.27
CA LEU A 253 15.60 12.57 -0.47
C LEU A 253 14.08 12.65 -0.72
N HIS A 254 13.41 13.58 -0.04
CA HIS A 254 11.99 13.81 -0.14
C HIS A 254 11.68 15.22 -0.64
N ALA A 255 11.51 15.40 -1.95
CA ALA A 255 11.26 16.71 -2.54
C ALA A 255 10.07 17.45 -1.91
N GLY A 256 9.02 16.73 -1.47
CA GLY A 256 7.80 17.28 -0.88
C GLY A 256 7.85 17.55 0.62
N LEU A 257 8.98 17.33 1.31
CA LEU A 257 9.07 17.42 2.76
C LEU A 257 10.23 18.30 3.25
N PRO A 258 10.16 18.84 4.47
CA PRO A 258 11.20 19.71 5.01
C PRO A 258 12.45 18.98 5.53
N MET A 259 12.42 17.66 5.59
CA MET A 259 13.50 16.79 6.06
C MET A 259 13.69 15.63 5.10
N ASP A 260 14.81 14.93 5.22
CA ASP A 260 15.17 13.73 4.47
C ASP A 260 15.35 12.55 5.41
N THR A 261 15.21 11.32 4.91
CA THR A 261 15.44 10.11 5.70
C THR A 261 16.91 9.68 5.57
N GLU A 262 17.60 9.61 6.69
CA GLU A 262 18.93 9.04 6.78
C GLU A 262 18.90 7.54 6.95
N ILE A 263 18.04 7.06 7.84
CA ILE A 263 17.85 5.64 8.16
C ILE A 263 16.35 5.32 8.16
N ASP A 264 15.97 4.27 7.46
CA ASP A 264 14.67 3.61 7.55
C ASP A 264 14.90 2.11 7.62
N ASN A 265 14.81 1.54 8.83
CA ASN A 265 14.97 0.11 9.06
C ASN A 265 13.62 -0.49 9.45
N SER A 266 13.22 -1.56 8.79
CA SER A 266 12.04 -2.30 9.22
C SER A 266 12.31 -3.79 9.36
N SER A 267 11.66 -4.41 10.33
CA SER A 267 11.65 -5.86 10.54
C SER A 267 10.22 -6.32 10.75
N ILE A 268 9.78 -7.30 9.97
CA ILE A 268 8.43 -7.87 10.05
C ILE A 268 8.54 -9.37 10.19
N LEU A 269 7.94 -9.91 11.23
CA LEU A 269 7.83 -11.36 11.47
C LEU A 269 6.36 -11.75 11.52
N SER A 270 5.96 -12.78 10.78
CA SER A 270 4.64 -13.40 10.92
C SER A 270 4.73 -14.90 11.08
N LEU A 271 3.81 -15.45 11.87
CA LEU A 271 3.61 -16.87 12.06
C LEU A 271 2.15 -17.21 11.76
N ASP A 272 1.95 -18.15 10.86
CA ASP A 272 0.64 -18.55 10.35
C ASP A 272 0.42 -20.04 10.54
N TYR A 273 -0.72 -20.41 11.12
CA TYR A 273 -1.13 -21.79 11.28
C TYR A 273 -2.49 -22.03 10.63
N LYS A 274 -2.62 -23.15 9.94
CA LYS A 274 -3.86 -23.57 9.29
C LYS A 274 -4.12 -25.04 9.55
N LEU A 275 -5.34 -25.29 10.01
CA LEU A 275 -5.95 -26.62 10.06
C LEU A 275 -7.21 -26.57 9.18
N SER A 276 -7.31 -27.44 8.18
CA SER A 276 -8.37 -27.39 7.17
C SER A 276 -8.97 -28.76 6.88
N ASN A 277 -10.06 -28.78 6.09
CA ASN A 277 -10.74 -30.00 5.69
C ASN A 277 -11.18 -30.89 6.88
N LEU A 278 -11.61 -30.23 7.96
CA LEU A 278 -12.19 -30.93 9.09
C LEU A 278 -13.61 -31.42 8.74
N ASN A 279 -13.94 -32.60 9.26
CA ASN A 279 -15.28 -33.16 9.13
C ASN A 279 -16.22 -32.54 10.17
N GLY A 280 -17.47 -32.28 9.80
CA GLY A 280 -18.50 -31.73 10.67
C GLY A 280 -18.70 -30.21 10.51
N LEU A 281 -19.25 -29.58 11.56
CA LEU A 281 -19.59 -28.16 11.55
C LEU A 281 -18.35 -27.27 11.38
N LEU A 282 -17.29 -27.54 12.14
CA LEU A 282 -16.01 -26.82 12.03
C LEU A 282 -15.24 -27.34 10.83
N ASN A 283 -15.07 -26.51 9.80
CA ASN A 283 -14.39 -26.87 8.56
C ASN A 283 -12.89 -26.51 8.54
N SER A 284 -12.53 -25.36 9.11
CA SER A 284 -11.13 -24.97 9.25
C SER A 284 -10.90 -23.98 10.39
N VAL A 285 -9.65 -23.97 10.89
CA VAL A 285 -9.12 -22.99 11.83
C VAL A 285 -7.90 -22.36 11.21
N THR A 286 -7.82 -21.04 11.24
CA THR A 286 -6.64 -20.27 10.80
C THR A 286 -6.22 -19.35 11.94
N ALA A 287 -4.96 -19.40 12.33
CA ALA A 287 -4.37 -18.51 13.31
C ALA A 287 -3.19 -17.77 12.72
N LYS A 288 -3.02 -16.52 13.06
CA LYS A 288 -1.94 -15.65 12.66
C LYS A 288 -1.45 -14.85 13.87
N ALA A 289 -0.14 -14.69 13.98
CA ALA A 289 0.50 -13.74 14.89
C ALA A 289 1.57 -12.99 14.13
N TYR A 290 1.79 -11.71 14.43
CA TYR A 290 2.82 -10.91 13.79
C TYR A 290 3.39 -9.85 14.73
N TYR A 291 4.63 -9.46 14.39
CA TYR A 291 5.39 -8.39 15.01
C TYR A 291 6.07 -7.57 13.90
N SER A 292 6.07 -6.26 14.03
CA SER A 292 6.81 -5.35 13.17
C SER A 292 7.46 -4.27 14.02
N TYR A 293 8.71 -3.95 13.69
CA TYR A 293 9.49 -2.86 14.27
C TYR A 293 10.02 -1.99 13.13
N VAL A 294 9.87 -0.69 13.26
CA VAL A 294 10.41 0.33 12.34
C VAL A 294 11.22 1.31 13.16
N ASP A 295 12.47 1.52 12.73
CA ASP A 295 13.42 2.51 13.26
C ASP A 295 13.71 3.52 12.16
N HIS A 296 13.43 4.80 12.41
CA HIS A 296 13.46 5.85 11.40
C HIS A 296 14.17 7.10 11.91
N ILE A 297 15.23 7.49 11.20
CA ILE A 297 16.00 8.73 11.50
C ILE A 297 15.86 9.68 10.31
N MET A 298 15.41 10.89 10.60
CA MET A 298 15.29 11.96 9.63
C MET A 298 16.08 13.20 10.03
N THR A 299 16.64 13.88 9.03
CA THR A 299 17.49 15.06 9.21
C THR A 299 17.12 16.16 8.21
N ASN A 300 17.50 17.40 8.51
CA ASN A 300 17.40 18.50 7.56
C ASN A 300 18.76 18.90 6.97
N THR A 301 19.77 18.05 7.05
CA THR A 301 21.15 18.33 6.64
C THR A 301 21.24 18.83 5.18
N ASN A 302 20.42 18.31 4.28
CA ASN A 302 20.38 18.70 2.87
C ASN A 302 19.36 19.83 2.58
N ARG A 303 18.84 20.50 3.62
CA ARG A 303 17.83 21.55 3.50
C ARG A 303 18.37 22.93 3.78
N PRO A 304 17.86 24.01 3.17
CA PRO A 304 18.26 25.37 3.48
C PRO A 304 18.13 25.72 4.97
N SER A 305 17.15 25.15 5.66
CA SER A 305 16.93 25.33 7.11
C SER A 305 18.09 24.87 7.99
N PHE A 306 18.95 23.97 7.50
CA PHE A 306 20.15 23.50 8.22
C PHE A 306 21.12 24.62 8.58
N MET A 307 21.15 25.69 7.78
CA MET A 307 21.97 26.85 8.07
C MET A 307 21.53 27.59 9.34
N THR A 308 20.28 27.49 9.72
CA THR A 308 19.68 28.14 10.89
C THR A 308 19.48 27.21 12.07
N VAL A 309 19.06 26.00 11.79
CA VAL A 309 18.76 24.95 12.76
C VAL A 309 19.21 23.62 12.19
N ASP A 310 20.03 22.89 12.94
CA ASP A 310 20.30 21.47 12.65
C ASP A 310 19.30 20.63 13.42
N ALA A 311 18.51 19.82 12.70
CA ALA A 311 17.42 19.04 13.30
C ALA A 311 17.56 17.57 12.94
N VAL A 312 17.57 16.72 13.97
CA VAL A 312 17.55 15.27 13.85
C VAL A 312 16.35 14.73 14.62
N SER A 313 15.55 13.88 14.00
CA SER A 313 14.45 13.17 14.68
C SER A 313 14.72 11.68 14.63
N GLU A 314 14.75 11.05 15.80
CA GLU A 314 14.89 9.62 16.00
C GLU A 314 13.56 9.08 16.51
N ILE A 315 12.94 8.22 15.75
CA ILE A 315 11.57 7.73 16.01
C ILE A 315 11.45 6.27 15.69
N ASP A 316 10.63 5.59 16.47
CA ASP A 316 10.33 4.19 16.26
C ASP A 316 8.84 3.86 16.34
N ALA A 317 8.46 2.73 15.72
CA ALA A 317 7.12 2.19 15.77
C ALA A 317 7.15 0.68 15.97
N ILE A 318 6.39 0.21 16.95
CA ILE A 318 6.16 -1.21 17.20
C ILE A 318 4.72 -1.54 16.83
N THR A 319 4.53 -2.51 15.94
CA THR A 319 3.21 -3.03 15.60
C THR A 319 3.14 -4.51 15.94
N THR A 320 2.17 -4.91 16.73
CA THR A 320 1.92 -6.31 17.05
C THR A 320 0.46 -6.66 16.81
N GLY A 321 0.20 -7.92 16.54
CA GLY A 321 -1.17 -8.35 16.40
C GLY A 321 -1.32 -9.82 16.09
N GLY A 322 -2.56 -10.22 15.92
CA GLY A 322 -2.90 -11.59 15.60
C GLY A 322 -4.37 -11.75 15.28
N LYS A 323 -4.68 -12.89 14.70
CA LYS A 323 -6.03 -13.25 14.29
C LYS A 323 -6.27 -14.72 14.52
N LEU A 324 -7.46 -15.06 15.00
CA LEU A 324 -7.96 -16.43 15.05
C LEU A 324 -9.30 -16.46 14.31
N GLU A 325 -9.40 -17.23 13.22
CA GLU A 325 -10.61 -17.36 12.42
C GLU A 325 -11.05 -18.81 12.33
N PHE A 326 -12.31 -19.05 12.60
CA PHE A 326 -13.00 -20.32 12.45
C PHE A 326 -13.93 -20.23 11.23
N LYS A 327 -13.84 -21.22 10.35
CA LYS A 327 -14.79 -21.43 9.29
C LYS A 327 -15.74 -22.56 9.66
N LEU A 328 -16.99 -22.21 9.85
CA LEU A 328 -18.07 -23.15 10.11
C LEU A 328 -18.84 -23.42 8.82
N LYS A 329 -19.24 -24.66 8.61
CA LYS A 329 -20.03 -25.10 7.45
C LYS A 329 -21.28 -25.84 7.92
N PRO A 330 -22.33 -25.11 8.38
CA PRO A 330 -23.58 -25.75 8.81
C PRO A 330 -24.27 -26.54 7.69
N SER A 331 -24.09 -26.10 6.43
CA SER A 331 -24.53 -26.81 5.23
C SER A 331 -23.66 -26.47 4.02
N ASP A 332 -23.89 -27.13 2.89
CA ASP A 332 -23.21 -26.79 1.63
C ASP A 332 -23.53 -25.37 1.14
N LYS A 333 -24.73 -24.88 1.46
CA LYS A 333 -25.21 -23.56 1.08
C LYS A 333 -24.82 -22.47 2.06
N PHE A 334 -24.45 -22.80 3.30
CA PHE A 334 -24.17 -21.81 4.35
C PHE A 334 -22.79 -21.98 4.94
N LYS A 335 -22.02 -20.91 4.92
CA LYS A 335 -20.67 -20.81 5.53
C LYS A 335 -20.65 -19.62 6.45
N ILE A 336 -20.05 -19.79 7.64
CA ILE A 336 -19.84 -18.71 8.62
C ILE A 336 -18.36 -18.61 8.88
N PHE A 337 -17.84 -17.39 8.86
CA PHE A 337 -16.48 -17.03 9.29
C PHE A 337 -16.64 -16.21 10.56
N THR A 338 -16.06 -16.69 11.64
CA THR A 338 -16.13 -15.98 12.94
C THR A 338 -14.78 -16.06 13.62
N GLY A 339 -14.48 -15.08 14.45
CA GLY A 339 -13.20 -15.04 15.10
C GLY A 339 -12.95 -13.77 15.87
N ILE A 340 -11.69 -13.65 16.28
CA ILE A 340 -11.15 -12.47 16.96
C ILE A 340 -9.90 -12.03 16.22
N ASP A 341 -9.60 -10.75 16.31
CA ASP A 341 -8.29 -10.20 15.97
C ASP A 341 -7.86 -9.13 16.98
N VAL A 342 -6.55 -8.95 17.07
CA VAL A 342 -5.94 -7.94 17.92
C VAL A 342 -4.93 -7.17 17.08
N PHE A 343 -4.88 -5.87 17.30
CA PHE A 343 -3.93 -4.97 16.70
C PHE A 343 -3.46 -3.97 17.73
N ASN A 344 -2.16 -3.86 17.88
CA ASN A 344 -1.52 -2.88 18.75
C ASN A 344 -0.47 -2.11 17.94
N ILE A 345 -0.44 -0.81 18.09
CA ILE A 345 0.63 0.06 17.62
C ILE A 345 1.07 0.97 18.75
N ALA A 346 2.38 1.06 18.97
CA ALA A 346 3.02 2.00 19.88
C ALA A 346 4.08 2.77 19.10
N ARG A 347 4.22 4.06 19.39
CA ARG A 347 5.23 4.93 18.78
C ARG A 347 5.84 5.82 19.84
N ASP A 348 7.17 5.98 19.73
CA ASP A 348 7.92 6.94 20.51
C ASP A 348 8.95 7.65 19.65
N GLY A 349 9.50 8.76 20.13
CA GLY A 349 10.56 9.44 19.44
C GLY A 349 10.71 10.91 19.78
N GLU A 350 11.93 11.38 19.60
CA GLU A 350 12.37 12.72 19.98
C GLU A 350 13.01 13.41 18.76
N ARG A 351 12.88 14.73 18.72
CA ARG A 351 13.59 15.59 17.78
C ARG A 351 14.56 16.47 18.56
N THR A 352 15.85 16.34 18.29
CA THR A 352 16.90 17.23 18.76
C THR A 352 17.13 18.35 17.75
N ARG A 353 17.13 19.60 18.21
CA ARG A 353 17.36 20.79 17.38
C ARG A 353 18.52 21.61 17.95
N LEU A 354 19.55 21.86 17.14
CA LEU A 354 20.64 22.75 17.43
C LEU A 354 20.40 24.11 16.72
N VAL A 355 19.89 25.07 17.46
CA VAL A 355 19.62 26.41 16.94
C VAL A 355 20.95 27.18 16.84
N LYS A 356 21.31 27.58 15.61
CA LYS A 356 22.62 28.20 15.27
C LYS A 356 22.56 29.73 15.23
N LEU A 357 21.37 30.33 15.02
CA LEU A 357 21.17 31.76 14.88
C LEU A 357 20.27 32.30 16.00
N ASN A 358 20.51 33.51 16.47
CA ASN A 358 19.61 34.23 17.37
C ASN A 358 18.39 34.80 16.60
N MET A 359 17.47 35.44 17.34
CA MET A 359 16.24 36.03 16.75
C MET A 359 16.51 37.15 15.74
N MET A 360 17.74 37.75 15.75
CA MET A 360 18.18 38.77 14.78
C MET A 360 18.90 38.16 13.59
N GLY A 361 18.95 36.80 13.46
CA GLY A 361 19.66 36.12 12.39
C GLY A 361 21.19 36.11 12.52
N MET A 362 21.74 36.45 13.66
CA MET A 362 23.19 36.42 13.90
C MET A 362 23.63 35.09 14.49
N PRO A 363 24.80 34.57 14.11
CA PRO A 363 25.32 33.31 14.66
C PRO A 363 25.48 33.39 16.19
N LEU A 364 25.01 32.34 16.86
CA LEU A 364 25.26 32.14 18.28
C LEU A 364 26.70 31.68 18.51
N PRO A 365 27.38 32.14 19.57
CA PRO A 365 28.74 31.67 19.91
C PRO A 365 28.79 30.16 20.14
N THR A 366 27.73 29.60 20.67
CA THR A 366 27.48 28.15 20.82
C THR A 366 26.03 27.86 20.42
N PRO A 367 25.75 26.93 19.53
CA PRO A 367 24.40 26.52 19.22
C PRO A 367 23.62 26.09 20.46
N MET A 368 22.34 26.41 20.51
CA MET A 368 21.46 26.03 21.63
C MET A 368 20.72 24.75 21.27
N GLU A 369 20.81 23.74 22.15
CA GLU A 369 20.09 22.49 22.01
C GLU A 369 18.68 22.56 22.60
N PHE A 370 17.71 22.05 21.85
CA PHE A 370 16.33 21.88 22.26
C PHE A 370 15.88 20.46 21.89
N LYS A 371 15.04 19.89 22.73
CA LYS A 371 14.44 18.58 22.51
C LYS A 371 12.92 18.68 22.52
N ASP A 372 12.28 18.08 21.53
CA ASP A 372 10.84 18.05 21.36
C ASP A 372 10.38 16.59 21.15
N LYS A 373 9.27 16.20 21.74
CA LYS A 373 8.71 14.86 21.51
C LYS A 373 7.91 14.81 20.21
N VAL A 374 8.19 13.81 19.40
CA VAL A 374 7.46 13.58 18.16
C VAL A 374 6.19 12.77 18.42
N TRP A 375 6.28 11.70 19.21
CA TRP A 375 5.17 10.79 19.47
C TRP A 375 4.68 10.72 20.93
N GLN A 376 5.42 11.29 21.87
CA GLN A 376 5.02 11.40 23.28
C GLN A 376 4.71 10.06 23.95
N ASP A 377 5.38 8.95 23.56
CA ASP A 377 5.12 7.56 23.99
C ASP A 377 3.62 7.23 23.96
N SER A 378 3.07 7.16 22.77
CA SER A 378 1.64 6.93 22.57
C SER A 378 1.35 5.56 21.96
N TYR A 379 0.14 5.03 22.21
CA TYR A 379 -0.29 3.74 21.67
C TYR A 379 -1.78 3.68 21.35
N ILE A 380 -2.13 2.74 20.46
CA ILE A 380 -3.51 2.34 20.17
C ILE A 380 -3.58 0.81 20.21
N ASN A 381 -4.53 0.29 20.99
CA ASN A 381 -4.87 -1.12 21.06
C ASN A 381 -6.28 -1.32 20.50
N ASP A 382 -6.46 -2.25 19.59
CA ASP A 382 -7.75 -2.64 19.03
C ASP A 382 -7.97 -4.15 19.23
N PHE A 383 -9.08 -4.49 19.87
CA PHE A 383 -9.55 -5.86 20.02
C PHE A 383 -10.88 -6.01 19.31
N GLY A 384 -10.90 -6.82 18.26
CA GLY A 384 -12.06 -7.06 17.40
C GLY A 384 -12.64 -8.46 17.54
N ILE A 385 -13.97 -8.56 17.55
CA ILE A 385 -14.70 -9.82 17.40
C ILE A 385 -15.63 -9.67 16.19
N PHE A 386 -15.68 -10.69 15.34
CA PHE A 386 -16.47 -10.65 14.11
C PHE A 386 -17.19 -11.95 13.78
N ALA A 387 -18.27 -11.82 13.02
CA ALA A 387 -18.95 -12.93 12.36
C ALA A 387 -19.45 -12.47 10.98
N GLU A 388 -19.16 -13.26 9.95
CA GLU A 388 -19.61 -13.03 8.58
C GLU A 388 -20.21 -14.33 8.00
N GLY A 389 -21.46 -14.28 7.56
CA GLY A 389 -22.17 -15.39 6.95
C GLY A 389 -22.26 -15.23 5.44
N LYS A 390 -22.04 -16.31 4.69
CA LYS A 390 -22.25 -16.40 3.24
C LYS A 390 -23.27 -17.48 2.96
N TYR A 391 -24.43 -17.08 2.43
CA TYR A 391 -25.55 -17.95 2.15
C TYR A 391 -25.84 -18.00 0.64
N SER A 392 -25.71 -19.18 0.04
CA SER A 392 -26.13 -19.45 -1.33
C SER A 392 -27.65 -19.64 -1.37
N ILE A 393 -28.40 -18.56 -1.61
CA ILE A 393 -29.87 -18.59 -1.71
C ILE A 393 -30.26 -19.54 -2.84
N THR A 394 -29.58 -19.38 -3.98
CA THR A 394 -29.66 -20.28 -5.14
C THR A 394 -28.25 -20.56 -5.64
N ASP A 395 -28.09 -21.42 -6.66
CA ASP A 395 -26.81 -21.65 -7.33
C ASP A 395 -26.28 -20.38 -8.05
N LYS A 396 -27.14 -19.40 -8.26
CA LYS A 396 -26.83 -18.13 -8.93
C LYS A 396 -26.76 -16.95 -7.99
N THR A 397 -27.25 -17.06 -6.75
CA THR A 397 -27.43 -15.92 -5.84
C THR A 397 -26.76 -16.20 -4.50
N ILE A 398 -25.81 -15.36 -4.14
CA ILE A 398 -25.09 -15.40 -2.85
C ILE A 398 -25.41 -14.13 -2.08
N PHE A 399 -25.88 -14.29 -0.86
CA PHE A 399 -26.03 -13.22 0.13
C PHE A 399 -24.91 -13.32 1.14
N THR A 400 -24.22 -12.21 1.41
CA THR A 400 -23.19 -12.10 2.44
C THR A 400 -23.59 -11.02 3.42
N THR A 401 -23.48 -11.31 4.71
CA THR A 401 -23.71 -10.31 5.77
C THR A 401 -22.77 -10.57 6.93
N GLY A 402 -22.36 -9.51 7.61
CA GLY A 402 -21.45 -9.61 8.73
C GLY A 402 -21.64 -8.47 9.73
N ILE A 403 -21.18 -8.73 10.95
CA ILE A 403 -21.11 -7.77 12.04
C ILE A 403 -19.77 -7.91 12.76
N ARG A 404 -19.23 -6.79 13.21
CA ARG A 404 -18.00 -6.68 13.97
C ARG A 404 -18.14 -5.66 15.07
N TYR A 405 -17.54 -5.97 16.21
CA TYR A 405 -17.36 -5.04 17.32
C TYR A 405 -15.86 -4.90 17.59
N ASP A 406 -15.39 -3.66 17.65
CA ASP A 406 -14.03 -3.30 18.02
C ASP A 406 -14.02 -2.53 19.34
N HIS A 407 -13.22 -2.98 20.27
CA HIS A 407 -12.91 -2.28 21.51
C HIS A 407 -11.53 -1.62 21.34
N VAL A 408 -11.53 -0.30 21.15
CA VAL A 408 -10.32 0.47 20.87
C VAL A 408 -9.94 1.30 22.10
N VAL A 409 -8.65 1.22 22.42
CA VAL A 409 -8.06 1.97 23.52
C VAL A 409 -6.87 2.74 23.01
N SER A 410 -6.87 4.06 23.19
CA SER A 410 -5.73 4.93 22.86
C SER A 410 -5.28 5.73 24.10
N ASP A 411 -3.96 5.94 24.22
CA ASP A 411 -3.38 6.63 25.35
C ASP A 411 -2.03 7.26 24.98
N ILE A 412 -1.62 8.23 25.78
CA ILE A 412 -0.36 8.96 25.72
C ILE A 412 0.29 8.89 27.10
N LYS A 413 1.51 8.35 27.19
CA LYS A 413 2.15 8.09 28.47
C LYS A 413 3.08 9.22 28.92
N ASP A 414 3.70 9.91 27.97
CA ASP A 414 4.69 10.93 28.25
C ASP A 414 4.42 12.22 27.45
N PRO A 415 3.30 12.93 27.73
CA PRO A 415 2.94 14.16 27.01
C PRO A 415 3.88 15.31 27.33
N GLU A 416 4.20 16.13 26.33
CA GLU A 416 4.84 17.42 26.56
C GLU A 416 3.94 18.32 27.42
N ALA A 417 4.55 19.17 28.27
CA ALA A 417 3.81 19.99 29.23
C ALA A 417 2.84 20.98 28.57
N ASP A 418 3.21 21.54 27.41
CA ASP A 418 2.34 22.44 26.63
C ASP A 418 1.15 21.70 26.01
N PHE A 419 1.36 20.46 25.49
CA PHE A 419 0.26 19.64 25.01
C PHE A 419 -0.68 19.25 26.15
N ALA A 420 -0.15 18.81 27.29
CA ALA A 420 -0.95 18.43 28.45
C ALA A 420 -1.79 19.62 28.98
N ALA A 421 -1.27 20.84 28.89
CA ALA A 421 -1.94 22.05 29.35
C ALA A 421 -3.17 22.44 28.48
N LEU A 422 -3.25 21.96 27.24
CA LEU A 422 -4.39 22.21 26.35
C LEU A 422 -5.65 21.44 26.75
N TYR A 423 -5.51 20.37 27.55
CA TYR A 423 -6.60 19.44 27.87
C TYR A 423 -6.78 19.32 29.39
N THR A 424 -7.97 19.68 29.88
CA THR A 424 -8.27 19.65 31.33
C THR A 424 -8.12 18.27 31.96
N ASN A 425 -8.33 17.22 31.17
CA ASN A 425 -8.20 15.83 31.57
C ASN A 425 -7.66 15.02 30.39
N LEU A 426 -6.34 15.01 30.20
CA LEU A 426 -5.72 14.10 29.25
C LEU A 426 -5.83 12.66 29.79
N LYS A 427 -6.87 11.95 29.35
CA LYS A 427 -7.21 10.60 29.82
C LYS A 427 -7.09 9.61 28.68
N LYS A 428 -6.84 8.37 29.07
CA LYS A 428 -7.01 7.20 28.22
C LYS A 428 -8.39 7.19 27.57
N ARG A 429 -8.45 7.19 26.23
CA ARG A 429 -9.67 7.10 25.45
C ARG A 429 -10.05 5.64 25.23
N THR A 430 -11.32 5.33 25.40
CA THR A 430 -11.89 3.99 25.13
C THR A 430 -13.12 4.16 24.26
N GLU A 431 -13.18 3.40 23.16
CA GLU A 431 -14.25 3.46 22.17
C GLU A 431 -14.77 2.05 21.88
N GLY A 432 -16.09 1.94 21.61
CA GLY A 432 -16.75 0.72 21.17
C GLY A 432 -17.36 0.94 19.79
N ASN A 433 -16.76 0.34 18.75
CA ASN A 433 -17.13 0.56 17.36
C ASN A 433 -17.88 -0.64 16.79
N ILE A 434 -19.01 -0.40 16.12
CA ILE A 434 -19.78 -1.44 15.44
C ILE A 434 -19.71 -1.22 13.94
N SER A 435 -19.16 -2.20 13.21
CA SER A 435 -19.15 -2.26 11.76
C SER A 435 -20.06 -3.38 11.26
N ALA A 436 -20.70 -3.19 10.11
CA ALA A 436 -21.60 -4.18 9.53
C ALA A 436 -21.60 -4.11 8.01
N ASN A 437 -21.89 -5.21 7.37
CA ASN A 437 -22.06 -5.27 5.91
C ASN A 437 -23.19 -6.19 5.48
N ALA A 438 -23.77 -5.88 4.33
CA ALA A 438 -24.72 -6.75 3.62
C ALA A 438 -24.49 -6.62 2.11
N SER A 439 -24.48 -7.72 1.40
CA SER A 439 -24.29 -7.71 -0.06
C SER A 439 -25.03 -8.86 -0.74
N LEU A 440 -25.40 -8.62 -1.99
CA LEU A 440 -26.05 -9.58 -2.86
C LEU A 440 -25.24 -9.68 -4.15
N LYS A 441 -24.81 -10.89 -4.50
CA LYS A 441 -24.15 -11.22 -5.74
C LYS A 441 -25.03 -12.15 -6.56
N TYR A 442 -25.42 -11.70 -7.76
CA TYR A 442 -26.30 -12.45 -8.65
C TYR A 442 -25.61 -12.77 -9.98
N ARG A 443 -25.36 -14.04 -10.24
CA ARG A 443 -24.85 -14.55 -11.51
C ARG A 443 -25.99 -14.83 -12.45
N HIS A 444 -26.35 -13.87 -13.28
CA HIS A 444 -27.43 -14.02 -14.28
C HIS A 444 -27.12 -15.15 -15.26
N SER A 445 -25.91 -15.18 -15.81
CA SER A 445 -25.39 -16.21 -16.70
C SER A 445 -23.96 -16.61 -16.32
N ALA A 446 -23.34 -17.50 -17.07
CA ALA A 446 -21.93 -17.82 -16.91
C ALA A 446 -21.03 -16.61 -17.24
N SER A 447 -21.53 -15.72 -18.10
CA SER A 447 -20.80 -14.56 -18.63
C SER A 447 -21.18 -13.22 -18.00
N PHE A 448 -22.24 -13.14 -17.15
CA PHE A 448 -22.72 -11.87 -16.60
C PHE A 448 -23.10 -11.94 -15.13
N MET A 449 -22.57 -11.01 -14.33
CA MET A 449 -22.77 -10.92 -12.88
C MET A 449 -23.18 -9.50 -12.46
N LEU A 450 -24.12 -9.42 -11.53
CA LEU A 450 -24.57 -8.22 -10.84
C LEU A 450 -24.21 -8.29 -9.38
N GLU A 451 -23.87 -7.13 -8.79
CA GLU A 451 -23.57 -6.99 -7.37
C GLU A 451 -24.25 -5.75 -6.79
N ALA A 452 -24.73 -5.87 -5.56
CA ALA A 452 -25.15 -4.75 -4.75
C ALA A 452 -24.61 -4.94 -3.34
N ALA A 453 -24.09 -3.87 -2.73
CA ALA A 453 -23.51 -3.93 -1.39
C ALA A 453 -23.84 -2.68 -0.58
N TYR A 454 -23.98 -2.89 0.71
CA TYR A 454 -24.00 -1.86 1.73
C TYR A 454 -22.97 -2.22 2.81
N GLY A 455 -22.26 -1.24 3.30
CA GLY A 455 -21.34 -1.39 4.41
C GLY A 455 -21.33 -0.16 5.31
N ARG A 456 -21.31 -0.40 6.62
CA ARG A 456 -21.02 0.56 7.67
C ARG A 456 -19.64 0.23 8.23
N GLY A 457 -18.68 1.10 7.99
CA GLY A 457 -17.32 1.00 8.52
C GLY A 457 -17.05 2.09 9.54
N VAL A 458 -16.39 1.76 10.63
CA VAL A 458 -16.04 2.70 11.70
C VAL A 458 -14.52 2.70 11.88
N ARG A 459 -13.92 3.89 12.02
CA ARG A 459 -12.49 4.09 12.25
C ARG A 459 -12.28 5.03 13.44
N SER A 460 -11.59 4.57 14.47
CA SER A 460 -11.09 5.47 15.51
C SER A 460 -9.99 6.38 14.98
N ALA A 461 -9.86 7.58 15.54
CA ALA A 461 -8.80 8.51 15.19
C ALA A 461 -7.41 7.89 15.45
N ASN A 462 -6.46 8.15 14.57
CA ASN A 462 -5.09 7.65 14.68
C ASN A 462 -4.22 8.51 15.63
N MET A 463 -2.98 8.10 15.85
CA MET A 463 -2.09 8.81 16.78
C MET A 463 -1.68 10.21 16.32
N ILE A 464 -1.60 10.46 15.01
CA ILE A 464 -1.37 11.82 14.47
C ILE A 464 -2.55 12.71 14.84
N GLU A 465 -3.75 12.24 14.53
CA GLU A 465 -4.99 13.00 14.77
C GLU A 465 -5.24 13.27 16.27
N ARG A 466 -4.80 12.35 17.17
CA ARG A 466 -5.00 12.49 18.61
C ARG A 466 -3.85 13.18 19.34
N TYR A 467 -2.57 12.88 19.00
CA TYR A 467 -1.46 13.13 19.91
C TYR A 467 -0.28 13.89 19.30
N ILE A 468 -0.32 14.30 18.03
CA ILE A 468 0.75 15.12 17.47
C ILE A 468 0.78 16.49 18.15
N ASN A 469 1.98 17.02 18.43
CA ASN A 469 2.14 18.31 19.09
C ASN A 469 3.01 19.25 18.25
N HIS A 470 2.40 20.29 17.68
CA HIS A 470 3.06 21.32 16.88
C HIS A 470 3.99 20.77 15.79
N PHE A 471 3.48 19.84 14.98
CA PHE A 471 4.24 19.22 13.91
C PHE A 471 3.58 19.48 12.54
N THR A 472 4.38 19.80 11.53
CA THR A 472 3.86 20.02 10.18
C THR A 472 3.63 18.67 9.48
N VAL A 473 2.39 18.22 9.42
CA VAL A 473 2.01 16.92 8.83
C VAL A 473 1.17 17.02 7.55
N GLY A 474 0.70 18.22 7.22
CA GLY A 474 -0.08 18.49 6.00
C GLY A 474 0.78 18.86 4.80
N GLN A 475 0.11 19.21 3.70
CA GLN A 475 0.76 19.81 2.53
C GLN A 475 1.09 21.30 2.73
N ASP A 476 0.52 21.95 3.74
CA ASP A 476 0.75 23.34 4.09
C ASP A 476 1.89 23.50 5.12
N ALA A 477 2.24 24.72 5.42
CA ALA A 477 3.29 25.05 6.38
C ALA A 477 2.76 25.30 7.81
N HIS A 478 1.48 25.00 8.09
CA HIS A 478 0.93 25.13 9.43
C HIS A 478 1.48 24.08 10.38
N GLU A 479 1.59 24.43 11.64
CA GLU A 479 1.75 23.44 12.71
C GLU A 479 0.39 22.83 13.04
N TYR A 480 0.38 21.52 13.30
CA TYR A 480 -0.80 20.76 13.64
C TYR A 480 -0.72 20.29 15.08
N VAL A 481 -1.86 20.35 15.76
CA VAL A 481 -2.04 19.84 17.13
C VAL A 481 -3.11 18.78 17.12
N GLY A 482 -2.85 17.65 17.75
CA GLY A 482 -3.77 16.55 17.91
C GLY A 482 -4.92 16.90 18.85
N ASN A 483 -6.00 16.12 18.78
CA ASN A 483 -7.14 16.23 19.65
C ASN A 483 -7.50 14.86 20.26
N PRO A 484 -7.19 14.61 21.52
CA PRO A 484 -7.50 13.34 22.18
C PRO A 484 -8.99 13.01 22.25
N ASP A 485 -9.87 14.03 22.18
CA ASP A 485 -11.31 13.89 22.34
C ASP A 485 -12.07 13.59 21.05
N LEU A 486 -11.38 13.36 19.93
CA LEU A 486 -12.00 13.02 18.66
C LEU A 486 -12.89 11.77 18.77
N ASP A 487 -14.08 11.86 18.19
CA ASP A 487 -14.96 10.72 17.99
C ASP A 487 -14.54 9.90 16.76
N ALA A 488 -14.96 8.63 16.74
CA ALA A 488 -14.70 7.75 15.61
C ALA A 488 -15.45 8.19 14.36
N GLU A 489 -14.76 8.14 13.20
CA GLU A 489 -15.38 8.36 11.90
C GLU A 489 -16.28 7.18 11.50
N VAL A 490 -17.42 7.48 10.89
CA VAL A 490 -18.32 6.48 10.33
C VAL A 490 -18.46 6.68 8.82
N ASN A 491 -18.30 5.60 8.05
CA ASN A 491 -18.56 5.55 6.62
C ASN A 491 -19.74 4.61 6.35
N ASN A 492 -20.84 5.14 5.83
CA ASN A 492 -21.95 4.35 5.30
C ASN A 492 -21.86 4.37 3.76
N GLN A 493 -21.54 3.24 3.15
CA GLN A 493 -21.31 3.15 1.70
C GLN A 493 -22.28 2.19 1.03
N PHE A 494 -22.87 2.64 -0.08
CA PHE A 494 -23.68 1.84 -1.00
C PHE A 494 -22.92 1.67 -2.32
N GLU A 495 -23.02 0.49 -2.92
CA GLU A 495 -22.42 0.21 -4.22
C GLU A 495 -23.31 -0.71 -5.05
N ILE A 496 -23.36 -0.42 -6.34
CA ILE A 496 -23.99 -1.28 -7.35
C ILE A 496 -22.96 -1.47 -8.48
N GLY A 497 -22.77 -2.71 -8.90
CA GLY A 497 -21.85 -3.02 -9.97
C GLY A 497 -22.32 -4.18 -10.84
N PHE A 498 -21.72 -4.26 -12.01
CA PHE A 498 -21.82 -5.41 -12.88
C PHE A 498 -20.51 -5.66 -13.60
N ASN A 499 -20.31 -6.91 -14.00
CA ASN A 499 -19.24 -7.28 -14.92
C ASN A 499 -19.72 -8.41 -15.84
N GLY A 500 -19.15 -8.42 -17.04
CA GLY A 500 -19.48 -9.38 -18.07
C GLY A 500 -18.31 -9.73 -18.96
N ILE A 501 -18.42 -10.89 -19.60
CA ILE A 501 -17.50 -11.37 -20.63
C ILE A 501 -18.30 -12.10 -21.71
N GLU A 502 -18.20 -11.61 -22.94
CA GLU A 502 -18.76 -12.29 -24.11
C GLU A 502 -17.61 -12.83 -24.96
N THR A 503 -17.69 -14.08 -25.36
CA THR A 503 -16.68 -14.74 -26.20
C THR A 503 -17.29 -15.13 -27.55
N PHE A 504 -16.55 -14.85 -28.60
CA PHE A 504 -16.98 -15.09 -29.99
C PHE A 504 -16.09 -16.17 -30.61
N LYS A 505 -16.70 -17.15 -31.28
CA LYS A 505 -15.98 -18.25 -31.93
C LYS A 505 -15.50 -17.88 -33.33
N ASP A 506 -16.26 -17.01 -34.00
CA ASP A 506 -16.04 -16.61 -35.38
C ASP A 506 -15.90 -15.09 -35.48
N GLY A 507 -15.06 -14.64 -36.42
CA GLY A 507 -14.83 -13.20 -36.69
C GLY A 507 -13.53 -12.70 -36.11
N ASN A 508 -13.34 -11.37 -36.19
CA ASN A 508 -12.13 -10.70 -35.76
C ASN A 508 -12.09 -10.36 -34.25
N ILE A 509 -13.22 -10.42 -33.56
CA ILE A 509 -13.33 -10.20 -32.13
C ILE A 509 -13.36 -11.55 -31.43
N ASN A 510 -12.45 -11.78 -30.47
CA ASN A 510 -12.34 -13.02 -29.72
C ASN A 510 -13.13 -12.95 -28.41
N ALA A 511 -12.98 -11.84 -27.67
CA ALA A 511 -13.71 -11.59 -26.43
C ALA A 511 -13.97 -10.11 -26.22
N PHE A 512 -15.03 -9.82 -25.47
CA PHE A 512 -15.37 -8.50 -24.98
C PHE A 512 -15.65 -8.60 -23.49
N LYS A 513 -14.81 -7.98 -22.66
CA LYS A 513 -14.97 -7.90 -21.21
C LYS A 513 -15.36 -6.49 -20.84
N TYR A 514 -16.28 -6.35 -19.91
CA TYR A 514 -16.76 -5.05 -19.47
C TYR A 514 -17.17 -5.07 -18.01
N GLY A 515 -17.12 -3.91 -17.37
CA GLY A 515 -17.60 -3.80 -16.00
C GLY A 515 -17.82 -2.34 -15.61
N PHE A 516 -18.68 -2.18 -14.66
CA PHE A 516 -19.04 -0.91 -14.05
C PHE A 516 -19.27 -1.09 -12.56
N SER A 517 -18.90 -0.10 -11.77
CA SER A 517 -19.17 -0.02 -10.34
C SER A 517 -19.43 1.45 -10.00
N GLY A 518 -20.62 1.75 -9.48
CA GLY A 518 -20.99 3.06 -8.98
C GLY A 518 -21.25 3.02 -7.48
N TYR A 519 -20.75 4.02 -6.74
CA TYR A 519 -20.83 4.03 -5.28
C TYR A 519 -21.21 5.42 -4.74
N TYR A 520 -21.80 5.40 -3.54
CA TYR A 520 -22.10 6.59 -2.73
C TYR A 520 -21.75 6.27 -1.28
N SER A 521 -20.93 7.14 -0.67
CA SER A 521 -20.57 7.10 0.76
C SER A 521 -21.03 8.38 1.42
N PHE A 522 -21.61 8.28 2.61
CA PHE A 522 -21.76 9.43 3.48
C PHE A 522 -21.05 9.16 4.81
N TYR A 523 -20.45 10.23 5.32
CA TYR A 523 -19.60 10.19 6.51
C TYR A 523 -20.24 10.97 7.63
N GLU A 524 -20.11 10.43 8.84
CA GLU A 524 -20.43 11.09 10.09
C GLU A 524 -19.13 11.25 10.89
N ASN A 525 -18.97 12.35 11.59
CA ASN A 525 -17.76 12.65 12.39
C ASN A 525 -16.45 12.58 11.59
N TYR A 526 -16.45 13.00 10.33
CA TYR A 526 -15.25 12.95 9.50
C TYR A 526 -14.16 13.84 10.09
N ILE A 527 -12.91 13.34 10.20
CA ILE A 527 -11.81 14.04 10.84
C ILE A 527 -11.07 14.92 9.82
N VAL A 528 -10.97 16.20 10.14
CA VAL A 528 -10.21 17.22 9.39
C VAL A 528 -9.37 18.05 10.35
N ALA A 529 -8.38 18.79 9.83
CA ALA A 529 -7.66 19.77 10.60
C ALA A 529 -8.03 21.18 10.14
N VAL A 530 -8.45 22.04 11.08
CA VAL A 530 -8.86 23.42 10.83
C VAL A 530 -8.05 24.39 11.68
N ILE A 531 -7.94 25.66 11.25
CA ILE A 531 -7.29 26.70 12.03
C ILE A 531 -8.00 26.86 13.37
N ASP A 532 -7.23 26.83 14.46
CA ASP A 532 -7.68 27.08 15.81
C ASP A 532 -7.01 28.34 16.36
N ASN A 533 -7.76 29.42 16.41
CA ASN A 533 -7.27 30.73 16.89
C ASN A 533 -6.94 30.76 18.39
N SER A 534 -7.26 29.73 19.15
CA SER A 534 -6.88 29.61 20.57
C SER A 534 -5.44 29.13 20.75
N LEU A 535 -4.82 28.59 19.68
CA LEU A 535 -3.47 28.06 19.68
C LEU A 535 -2.47 29.08 19.13
N SER A 536 -1.26 29.06 19.66
CA SER A 536 -0.13 29.87 19.20
C SER A 536 0.96 28.96 18.63
N LYS A 537 1.58 29.39 17.55
CA LYS A 537 2.68 28.68 16.90
C LYS A 537 3.86 28.49 17.86
N LYS A 538 4.34 27.27 18.00
CA LYS A 538 5.45 26.88 18.90
C LYS A 538 6.80 27.16 18.27
N PHE A 539 6.97 26.83 16.98
CA PHE A 539 8.23 26.96 16.28
C PHE A 539 8.23 28.16 15.33
N MET A 540 9.27 28.99 15.41
CA MET A 540 9.43 30.18 14.55
C MET A 540 8.17 31.07 14.53
N PRO A 541 7.67 31.56 15.66
CA PRO A 541 6.35 32.23 15.77
C PRO A 541 6.25 33.52 14.94
N ALA A 542 7.36 34.11 14.52
CA ALA A 542 7.37 35.27 13.63
C ALA A 542 7.27 34.92 12.13
N VAL A 543 7.37 33.66 11.78
CA VAL A 543 7.34 33.17 10.38
C VAL A 543 5.94 32.72 10.01
N GLN A 544 5.44 33.16 8.85
CA GLN A 544 4.13 32.76 8.34
C GLN A 544 4.11 31.27 7.91
N PRO A 545 2.97 30.58 7.97
CA PRO A 545 1.73 31.02 8.63
C PRO A 545 1.89 31.02 10.15
N GLN A 546 1.24 31.94 10.85
CA GLN A 546 1.25 32.00 12.32
C GLN A 546 0.17 31.17 12.97
N GLU A 547 -0.89 30.87 12.20
CA GLU A 547 -2.02 30.07 12.64
C GLU A 547 -1.61 28.62 12.82
N VAL A 548 -2.21 27.98 13.81
CA VAL A 548 -2.07 26.56 14.13
C VAL A 548 -3.35 25.83 13.79
N LYS A 549 -3.26 24.61 13.29
CA LYS A 549 -4.40 23.76 13.01
C LYS A 549 -4.57 22.72 14.10
N ARG A 550 -5.83 22.45 14.47
CA ARG A 550 -6.24 21.35 15.35
C ARG A 550 -7.12 20.38 14.59
N PHE A 551 -6.95 19.10 14.87
CA PHE A 551 -7.87 18.07 14.37
C PHE A 551 -9.23 18.16 15.04
N THR A 552 -10.30 18.06 14.26
CA THR A 552 -11.68 18.12 14.73
C THR A 552 -12.57 17.20 13.89
N ASN A 553 -13.68 16.77 14.46
CA ASN A 553 -14.73 16.11 13.69
C ASN A 553 -15.60 17.17 13.01
N ILE A 554 -16.03 16.88 11.79
CA ILE A 554 -17.10 17.59 11.07
C ILE A 554 -18.32 16.68 10.97
N ASP A 555 -19.51 17.29 10.94
CA ASP A 555 -20.75 16.52 11.03
C ASP A 555 -21.04 15.75 9.77
N GLU A 556 -20.87 16.37 8.59
CA GLU A 556 -21.28 15.81 7.33
C GLU A 556 -20.23 15.95 6.19
N ALA A 557 -19.86 14.81 5.64
CA ALA A 557 -19.13 14.73 4.36
C ALA A 557 -19.71 13.60 3.51
N TYR A 558 -19.51 13.67 2.20
CA TYR A 558 -19.86 12.57 1.31
C TYR A 558 -18.88 12.40 0.17
N LYS A 559 -18.93 11.22 -0.41
CA LYS A 559 -18.16 10.81 -1.59
C LYS A 559 -19.06 10.03 -2.53
N THR A 560 -18.95 10.29 -3.83
CA THR A 560 -19.61 9.52 -4.87
C THR A 560 -18.69 9.34 -6.05
N GLY A 561 -18.84 8.27 -6.78
CA GLY A 561 -17.98 8.03 -7.94
C GLY A 561 -18.34 6.76 -8.68
N PHE A 562 -17.54 6.50 -9.71
CA PHE A 562 -17.68 5.30 -10.51
C PHE A 562 -16.34 4.82 -11.06
N GLU A 563 -16.28 3.54 -11.36
CA GLU A 563 -15.23 2.90 -12.14
C GLU A 563 -15.88 2.12 -13.28
N ALA A 564 -15.30 2.18 -14.47
CA ALA A 564 -15.72 1.40 -15.61
C ALA A 564 -14.50 0.85 -16.36
N PHE A 565 -14.66 -0.28 -17.02
CA PHE A 565 -13.67 -0.78 -17.96
C PHE A 565 -14.32 -1.51 -19.13
N PHE A 566 -13.62 -1.47 -20.26
CA PHE A 566 -13.90 -2.23 -21.48
C PHE A 566 -12.59 -2.83 -21.96
N ASP A 567 -12.58 -4.11 -22.31
CA ASP A 567 -11.41 -4.84 -22.79
C ASP A 567 -11.83 -5.73 -23.96
N ILE A 568 -11.34 -5.41 -25.16
CA ILE A 568 -11.66 -6.10 -26.40
C ILE A 568 -10.46 -6.90 -26.86
N GLU A 569 -10.56 -8.21 -26.92
CA GLU A 569 -9.56 -9.08 -27.53
C GLU A 569 -9.93 -9.33 -29.00
N PHE A 570 -9.02 -9.05 -29.92
CA PHE A 570 -9.27 -9.13 -31.36
C PHE A 570 -8.04 -9.63 -32.15
N LEU A 571 -8.29 -10.17 -33.35
CA LEU A 571 -7.27 -10.70 -34.24
C LEU A 571 -6.33 -11.72 -33.55
N LYS A 572 -6.82 -12.43 -32.54
CA LYS A 572 -6.15 -13.47 -31.71
C LYS A 572 -5.02 -12.97 -30.81
N HIS A 573 -4.37 -11.85 -31.16
CA HIS A 573 -3.14 -11.40 -30.51
C HIS A 573 -3.21 -9.97 -29.97
N PHE A 574 -4.25 -9.23 -30.29
CA PHE A 574 -4.41 -7.85 -29.85
C PHE A 574 -5.46 -7.74 -28.76
N ASN A 575 -5.24 -6.81 -27.84
CA ASN A 575 -6.26 -6.36 -26.90
C ASN A 575 -6.27 -4.83 -26.87
N PHE A 576 -7.47 -4.28 -26.79
CA PHE A 576 -7.68 -2.85 -26.54
C PHE A 576 -8.47 -2.70 -25.25
N LYS A 577 -7.89 -2.01 -24.28
CA LYS A 577 -8.49 -1.81 -22.96
C LYS A 577 -8.67 -0.34 -22.68
N THR A 578 -9.85 0.00 -22.14
CA THR A 578 -10.17 1.33 -21.61
C THR A 578 -10.55 1.19 -20.14
N GLU A 579 -9.99 2.02 -19.28
CA GLU A 579 -10.36 2.12 -17.87
C GLU A 579 -10.70 3.58 -17.53
N LEU A 580 -11.79 3.76 -16.81
CA LEU A 580 -12.31 5.07 -16.39
C LEU A 580 -12.45 5.06 -14.86
N SER A 581 -12.02 6.11 -14.19
CA SER A 581 -12.27 6.29 -12.76
C SER A 581 -12.56 7.75 -12.44
N HIS A 582 -13.60 7.97 -11.64
CA HIS A 582 -13.99 9.28 -11.15
C HIS A 582 -14.48 9.21 -9.72
N VAL A 583 -14.07 10.18 -8.92
CA VAL A 583 -14.58 10.39 -7.58
C VAL A 583 -14.83 11.87 -7.35
N TYR A 584 -15.97 12.18 -6.78
CA TYR A 584 -16.34 13.50 -6.29
C TYR A 584 -16.52 13.43 -4.77
N THR A 585 -15.99 14.40 -4.06
CA THR A 585 -16.09 14.50 -2.61
C THR A 585 -16.64 15.84 -2.19
N LYS A 586 -17.24 15.93 -1.01
CA LYS A 586 -17.72 17.18 -0.42
C LYS A 586 -17.65 17.13 1.10
N ASN A 587 -16.99 18.12 1.67
CA ASN A 587 -17.12 18.51 3.06
C ASN A 587 -18.24 19.57 3.12
N LYS A 588 -19.36 19.27 3.78
CA LYS A 588 -20.51 20.20 3.81
C LYS A 588 -20.29 21.35 4.77
N ASP A 589 -19.64 21.09 5.91
CA ASP A 589 -19.43 22.07 6.97
C ASP A 589 -18.50 23.20 6.52
N LEU A 590 -17.40 22.83 5.84
CA LEU A 590 -16.44 23.80 5.28
C LEU A 590 -16.80 24.24 3.84
N ASN A 591 -17.84 23.67 3.24
CA ASN A 591 -18.26 23.92 1.87
C ASN A 591 -17.15 23.75 0.79
N GLU A 592 -16.23 22.82 0.99
CA GLU A 592 -15.14 22.49 0.08
C GLU A 592 -15.08 20.99 -0.23
N ASN A 593 -14.14 20.54 -1.05
CA ASN A 593 -13.90 19.10 -1.28
C ASN A 593 -13.06 18.50 -0.15
N LEU A 594 -13.11 17.18 0.01
CA LEU A 594 -12.20 16.47 0.90
C LEU A 594 -10.78 16.49 0.31
N PRO A 595 -9.74 16.48 1.17
CA PRO A 595 -8.36 16.53 0.71
C PRO A 595 -7.96 15.31 -0.11
N LEU A 596 -7.00 15.50 -1.01
CA LEU A 596 -6.40 14.47 -1.86
C LEU A 596 -7.47 13.71 -2.66
N THR A 597 -8.41 14.47 -3.25
CA THR A 597 -9.41 13.94 -4.19
C THR A 597 -8.78 13.84 -5.58
N PRO A 598 -8.59 12.63 -6.14
CA PRO A 598 -7.97 12.48 -7.45
C PRO A 598 -8.86 13.04 -8.58
N PRO A 599 -8.25 13.55 -9.66
CA PRO A 599 -8.98 13.98 -10.87
C PRO A 599 -9.62 12.80 -11.58
N PHE A 600 -10.45 13.09 -12.61
CA PHE A 600 -10.94 12.06 -13.53
C PHE A 600 -9.78 11.49 -14.36
N ILE A 601 -9.66 10.17 -14.38
CA ILE A 601 -8.57 9.45 -15.08
C ILE A 601 -9.17 8.51 -16.11
N THR A 602 -8.65 8.60 -17.33
CA THR A 602 -8.90 7.65 -18.42
C THR A 602 -7.58 6.97 -18.79
N ARG A 603 -7.55 5.64 -18.82
CA ARG A 603 -6.41 4.86 -19.31
C ARG A 603 -6.82 4.07 -20.54
N LEU A 604 -6.07 4.23 -21.63
CA LEU A 604 -6.22 3.47 -22.87
C LEU A 604 -4.97 2.60 -23.04
N SER A 605 -5.16 1.35 -23.38
CA SER A 605 -4.04 0.42 -23.62
C SER A 605 -4.31 -0.41 -24.87
N LEU A 606 -3.37 -0.39 -25.81
CA LEU A 606 -3.35 -1.29 -26.94
C LEU A 606 -2.19 -2.27 -26.73
N GLY A 607 -2.51 -3.54 -26.55
CA GLY A 607 -1.58 -4.62 -26.34
C GLY A 607 -1.52 -5.57 -27.54
N PHE A 608 -0.34 -6.13 -27.76
CA PHE A 608 -0.10 -7.23 -28.67
C PHE A 608 0.64 -8.33 -27.90
N GLU A 609 0.18 -9.59 -28.01
CA GLU A 609 0.84 -10.74 -27.39
C GLU A 609 0.78 -11.94 -28.33
N LYS A 610 1.95 -12.46 -28.66
CA LYS A 610 2.09 -13.67 -29.47
C LYS A 610 3.22 -14.53 -28.95
N GLU A 611 2.91 -15.73 -28.46
CA GLU A 611 3.88 -16.70 -27.93
C GLU A 611 4.84 -16.06 -26.90
N ASN A 612 6.05 -15.77 -27.32
CA ASN A 612 7.13 -15.27 -26.48
C ASN A 612 7.38 -13.75 -26.61
N PHE A 613 6.57 -13.04 -27.38
CA PHE A 613 6.71 -11.61 -27.61
C PHE A 613 5.47 -10.86 -27.18
N TRP A 614 5.65 -9.70 -26.54
CA TRP A 614 4.56 -8.79 -26.23
C TRP A 614 4.99 -7.33 -26.45
N ALA A 615 4.02 -6.51 -26.78
CA ALA A 615 4.16 -5.07 -26.92
C ALA A 615 2.93 -4.36 -26.38
N SER A 616 3.07 -3.15 -25.85
CA SER A 616 1.93 -2.32 -25.50
C SER A 616 2.21 -0.83 -25.69
N ILE A 617 1.14 -0.10 -26.06
CA ILE A 617 1.06 1.35 -26.01
C ILE A 617 0.03 1.69 -24.96
N ASN A 618 0.40 2.50 -23.98
CA ASN A 618 -0.48 2.91 -22.89
C ASN A 618 -0.59 4.43 -22.92
N TYR A 619 -1.80 4.95 -22.90
CA TYR A 619 -2.09 6.38 -22.93
C TYR A 619 -2.98 6.74 -21.76
N THR A 620 -2.51 7.65 -20.93
CA THR A 620 -3.23 8.12 -19.74
C THR A 620 -3.62 9.58 -19.93
N LEU A 621 -4.92 9.84 -19.81
CA LEU A 621 -5.48 11.19 -19.82
C LEU A 621 -5.96 11.48 -18.39
N THR A 622 -5.52 12.59 -17.84
CA THR A 622 -5.90 13.07 -16.53
C THR A 622 -6.50 14.46 -16.68
N SER A 623 -7.72 14.65 -16.19
CA SER A 623 -8.37 15.97 -16.23
C SER A 623 -7.67 16.95 -15.28
N SER A 624 -7.92 18.25 -15.45
CA SER A 624 -7.62 19.23 -14.41
C SER A 624 -8.39 18.91 -13.12
N GLN A 625 -7.82 19.29 -11.97
CA GLN A 625 -8.48 19.20 -10.68
C GLN A 625 -8.65 20.60 -10.09
N ASP A 626 -9.89 21.06 -10.06
CA ASP A 626 -10.35 22.34 -9.50
C ASP A 626 -11.20 22.15 -8.22
N LYS A 627 -11.52 20.89 -7.90
CA LYS A 627 -12.28 20.49 -6.72
C LYS A 627 -11.31 20.16 -5.60
N ILE A 628 -10.87 21.16 -4.85
CA ILE A 628 -9.79 21.10 -3.88
C ILE A 628 -10.26 21.33 -2.46
N SER A 629 -9.47 20.90 -1.47
CA SER A 629 -9.60 21.23 -0.06
C SER A 629 -8.69 22.42 0.27
N ARG A 630 -9.28 23.60 0.41
CA ARG A 630 -8.55 24.82 0.77
C ARG A 630 -8.04 24.78 2.20
N SER A 631 -8.83 24.18 3.10
CA SER A 631 -8.42 24.00 4.50
C SER A 631 -7.21 23.08 4.64
N PHE A 632 -6.99 22.15 3.70
CA PHE A 632 -5.79 21.31 3.65
C PHE A 632 -4.63 22.00 2.90
N GLY A 633 -4.89 23.15 2.30
CA GLY A 633 -3.90 23.92 1.54
C GLY A 633 -3.62 23.38 0.14
N GLU A 634 -4.55 22.67 -0.48
CA GLU A 634 -4.41 22.22 -1.87
C GLU A 634 -4.47 23.37 -2.87
N GLN A 635 -3.84 23.17 -4.03
CA GLN A 635 -3.89 24.04 -5.18
C GLN A 635 -4.53 23.32 -6.36
N GLU A 636 -5.17 24.08 -7.23
CA GLU A 636 -5.70 23.57 -8.49
C GLU A 636 -4.55 23.06 -9.37
N THR A 637 -4.77 21.97 -10.08
CA THR A 637 -3.77 21.36 -10.96
C THR A 637 -4.29 21.21 -12.38
N ALA A 638 -3.42 21.46 -13.35
CA ALA A 638 -3.72 21.28 -14.76
C ALA A 638 -3.89 19.80 -15.11
N GLY A 639 -4.71 19.51 -16.11
CA GLY A 639 -4.77 18.18 -16.72
C GLY A 639 -3.54 17.89 -17.56
N TYR A 640 -3.27 16.60 -17.81
CA TYR A 640 -2.14 16.16 -18.60
C TYR A 640 -2.42 14.84 -19.32
N GLU A 641 -1.59 14.56 -20.31
CA GLU A 641 -1.66 13.36 -21.13
C GLU A 641 -0.27 12.76 -21.28
N ILE A 642 -0.12 11.48 -21.00
CA ILE A 642 1.17 10.78 -21.11
C ILE A 642 1.03 9.49 -21.89
N MET A 643 2.05 9.16 -22.68
CA MET A 643 2.13 7.93 -23.44
C MET A 643 3.36 7.12 -23.07
N ASP A 644 3.17 5.82 -22.87
CA ASP A 644 4.23 4.83 -22.66
C ASP A 644 4.21 3.79 -23.78
N VAL A 645 5.40 3.34 -24.20
CA VAL A 645 5.58 2.22 -25.12
C VAL A 645 6.44 1.14 -24.47
N ARG A 646 6.00 -0.10 -24.53
CA ARG A 646 6.67 -1.23 -23.86
C ARG A 646 6.81 -2.40 -24.83
N LEU A 647 7.97 -3.06 -24.81
CA LEU A 647 8.30 -4.24 -25.64
C LEU A 647 8.99 -5.28 -24.78
N GLY A 648 8.61 -6.54 -24.91
CA GLY A 648 9.25 -7.61 -24.17
C GLY A 648 9.24 -8.93 -24.92
N ALA A 649 10.21 -9.78 -24.58
CA ALA A 649 10.34 -11.10 -25.19
C ALA A 649 10.89 -12.13 -24.18
N LYS A 650 10.37 -13.37 -24.27
CA LYS A 650 10.97 -14.57 -23.65
C LYS A 650 11.90 -15.21 -24.67
N LEU A 651 13.21 -15.04 -24.43
CA LEU A 651 14.25 -15.69 -25.22
C LEU A 651 14.61 -16.99 -24.51
N PHE A 652 14.51 -18.11 -25.19
CA PHE A 652 14.65 -19.44 -24.59
C PHE A 652 13.61 -19.68 -23.46
N LYS A 653 13.69 -20.82 -22.78
CA LYS A 653 12.72 -21.16 -21.73
C LYS A 653 12.84 -20.29 -20.48
N ASN A 654 14.04 -19.76 -20.23
CA ASN A 654 14.41 -19.22 -18.92
C ASN A 654 14.79 -17.72 -18.93
N LEU A 655 14.98 -17.09 -20.11
CA LEU A 655 15.44 -15.72 -20.23
C LEU A 655 14.31 -14.80 -20.71
N THR A 656 14.01 -13.77 -19.94
CA THR A 656 13.04 -12.73 -20.30
C THR A 656 13.76 -11.38 -20.39
N LEU A 657 13.50 -10.64 -21.45
CA LEU A 657 14.01 -9.29 -21.68
C LEU A 657 12.84 -8.32 -21.89
N GLY A 658 13.02 -7.09 -21.47
CA GLY A 658 12.06 -6.04 -21.73
C GLY A 658 12.71 -4.66 -21.83
N VAL A 659 12.14 -3.80 -22.66
CA VAL A 659 12.49 -2.38 -22.77
C VAL A 659 11.24 -1.53 -22.88
N ALA A 660 11.28 -0.34 -22.29
CA ALA A 660 10.17 0.60 -22.37
C ALA A 660 10.67 2.04 -22.50
N ALA A 661 9.85 2.88 -23.15
CA ALA A 661 9.95 4.33 -23.11
C ALA A 661 8.71 4.84 -22.38
N LEU A 662 8.89 5.47 -21.24
CA LEU A 662 7.84 6.08 -20.43
C LEU A 662 7.83 7.57 -20.69
N ASN A 663 6.63 8.17 -20.67
CA ASN A 663 6.44 9.58 -21.01
C ASN A 663 7.19 9.95 -22.32
N VAL A 664 6.85 9.25 -23.40
CA VAL A 664 7.57 9.30 -24.70
C VAL A 664 7.75 10.72 -25.21
N PHE A 665 6.75 11.59 -24.98
CA PHE A 665 6.75 12.98 -25.45
C PHE A 665 7.44 13.95 -24.51
N ASP A 666 8.00 13.46 -23.39
CA ASP A 666 8.71 14.29 -22.40
C ASP A 666 7.83 15.41 -21.83
N ILE A 667 6.57 15.09 -21.56
CA ILE A 667 5.61 16.06 -21.02
C ILE A 667 5.98 16.39 -19.58
N THR A 668 6.04 17.68 -19.26
CA THR A 668 6.12 18.16 -17.88
C THR A 668 4.73 18.18 -17.28
N TYR A 669 4.54 17.45 -16.19
CA TYR A 669 3.25 17.37 -15.54
C TYR A 669 3.38 17.21 -14.02
N HIS A 670 2.37 17.73 -13.32
CA HIS A 670 2.23 17.58 -11.87
C HIS A 670 0.99 16.74 -11.57
N ASN A 671 1.17 15.62 -10.88
CA ASN A 671 0.03 14.83 -10.42
C ASN A 671 -0.57 15.50 -9.18
N HIS A 672 -1.89 15.73 -9.18
CA HIS A 672 -2.60 16.38 -8.07
C HIS A 672 -2.33 15.73 -6.71
N MET A 673 -2.06 14.44 -6.67
CA MET A 673 -1.79 13.68 -5.45
C MET A 673 -0.34 13.82 -4.95
N ASN A 674 0.57 14.45 -5.70
CA ASN A 674 1.92 14.70 -5.24
C ASN A 674 1.95 15.83 -4.22
N PHE A 675 2.72 15.70 -3.17
CA PHE A 675 2.96 16.82 -2.26
C PHE A 675 3.71 17.93 -2.99
N SER A 676 3.30 19.17 -2.72
CA SER A 676 3.98 20.35 -3.20
C SER A 676 5.04 20.78 -2.20
N PHE A 677 6.18 21.25 -2.68
CA PHE A 677 7.21 21.83 -1.82
C PHE A 677 6.79 23.23 -1.36
N ALA A 678 6.83 23.50 -0.06
CA ALA A 678 6.64 24.86 0.45
C ALA A 678 7.91 25.69 0.21
N ASN A 679 7.82 26.72 -0.60
CA ASN A 679 8.91 27.68 -0.75
C ASN A 679 9.05 28.50 0.54
N GLN A 680 10.20 28.39 1.19
CA GLN A 680 10.44 29.09 2.46
C GLN A 680 10.63 30.63 2.31
N ALA A 681 10.89 31.11 1.09
CA ALA A 681 11.10 32.53 0.86
C ALA A 681 9.80 33.35 0.82
N ASP A 682 8.74 32.81 0.24
CA ASP A 682 7.45 33.51 0.03
C ASP A 682 6.23 32.69 0.46
N PHE A 683 6.46 31.52 1.07
CA PHE A 683 5.43 30.54 1.47
C PHE A 683 4.54 30.03 0.32
N SER A 684 4.89 30.37 -0.92
CA SER A 684 4.25 29.76 -2.07
C SER A 684 4.58 28.28 -2.15
N ARG A 685 3.73 27.53 -2.83
CA ARG A 685 3.95 26.12 -3.09
C ARG A 685 4.47 25.94 -4.50
N MET A 686 5.56 25.21 -4.61
CA MET A 686 6.09 24.80 -5.90
C MET A 686 5.61 23.38 -6.20
N PRO A 687 4.99 23.13 -7.37
CA PRO A 687 4.59 21.79 -7.77
C PRO A 687 5.85 20.92 -7.95
N ILE A 688 5.78 19.68 -7.43
CA ILE A 688 6.79 18.66 -7.69
C ILE A 688 6.31 17.86 -8.88
N ASN A 689 6.88 18.15 -10.04
CA ASN A 689 6.54 17.47 -11.28
C ASN A 689 6.96 15.99 -11.22
N ASP A 690 6.24 15.16 -11.95
CA ASP A 690 6.59 13.76 -12.14
C ASP A 690 7.73 13.61 -13.17
N THR A 691 8.28 12.41 -13.25
CA THR A 691 9.42 12.07 -14.11
C THR A 691 9.14 12.40 -15.59
N GLY A 692 10.06 13.10 -16.23
CA GLY A 692 10.10 13.31 -17.66
C GLY A 692 10.28 11.99 -18.42
N ARG A 693 10.75 12.03 -19.68
CA ARG A 693 10.98 10.80 -20.44
C ARG A 693 11.98 9.89 -19.75
N ASN A 694 11.61 8.60 -19.63
CA ASN A 694 12.44 7.59 -18.99
C ASN A 694 12.53 6.34 -19.87
N LEU A 695 13.75 5.95 -20.24
CA LEU A 695 14.02 4.68 -20.92
C LEU A 695 14.35 3.64 -19.86
N THR A 696 13.64 2.54 -19.86
CA THR A 696 13.84 1.47 -18.88
C THR A 696 13.99 0.13 -19.56
N GLY A 697 14.74 -0.76 -18.93
CA GLY A 697 14.89 -2.13 -19.39
C GLY A 697 15.19 -3.09 -18.27
N PHE A 698 14.90 -4.37 -18.50
CA PHE A 698 15.27 -5.43 -17.57
C PHE A 698 15.66 -6.72 -18.25
N ILE A 699 16.43 -7.51 -17.54
CA ILE A 699 16.78 -8.88 -17.85
C ILE A 699 16.41 -9.75 -16.67
N GLN A 700 15.75 -10.87 -16.92
CA GLN A 700 15.38 -11.85 -15.91
C GLN A 700 15.72 -13.25 -16.37
N TYR A 701 16.30 -14.05 -15.47
CA TYR A 701 16.59 -15.47 -15.65
C TYR A 701 15.89 -16.30 -14.57
N LYS A 702 15.24 -17.43 -14.98
CA LYS A 702 14.56 -18.40 -14.10
C LYS A 702 15.24 -19.76 -14.13
#